data_068b1252feeeb7fd610efc0dfe86ba3c
#
_entry.id   068b1252feeeb7fd610efc0dfe86ba3c
#
_cell.length_a   1.000
_cell.length_b   1.000
_cell.length_c   1.000
_cell.angle_alpha   90.00
_cell.angle_beta   90.00
_cell.angle_gamma   90.00
#
_symmetry.space_group_name_H-M   'P 1'
#
loop_
_entity.id
_entity.type
_entity.pdbx_description
1 polymer ?
#
loop_
_entity_poly.entity_id
_entity_poly.type
_entity_poly.pdbx_seq_one_letter_code
_entity_poly.pdbx_strand_id
1 'polypeptide(L)'
;MTVKRILVLLAMLMGGSMAIAQDADTLKSGSERRSNQNVMLNASYASIPRTISLGIPEWGTYIMDDGLPASMFKDYFPGYLSWRSGLSTESMQLTRLDESAIQLGTTGFFPMSVSKAGADKAEGAAKYTANQYGRHEIELHTASPLGNGWGIDLNVYQSFDRGSNHLDFTTYQERIRFYKAGVSKKMADGRGLLKATYLFMNYLDLTDQYGPFIFVGDGSVKPYGDFRLGRDQYIPGTTFFEYLDIRDGKRKKGRFTEDLGIPVHVLTACFNRSFDNGMEMDLSSRLRMSDSKQKSTYLNGITEVGTGDGYSYLDGTPYSGNVQSRFFMYEDDHYNEWLTTVRVKRSKRKHSSIAGANFWFNWSQAATMTSNFAYEAMKDPEALTYNGELYYVHNTGAQFLDGFQSRLALFAQDEWRVNQKVNVHYGIRAEYSGISGKAAHNLDGKDNNSRYNGWTLESPGVTLTPFRRNVINGAATLIGYYNLNSHWGAEINAIASLNHPNLGQYGDSSVPFEGAQPSYILRGGINFKNKWLDFQSLLTYLKRSNSYEMGMWTHKLSHAAGGYPAGYNETVYVSSLYDMEVLGWTTDMILSPFKGFTFHGLFTFRIPRYQNYSFTPVFSDGYSEEYDFSGKRITSSSGTEIELEPSYETGKWRFWLSARYYSRRYVNITNTLYLNPRWETFGGVDFKWNKHLSLSLNVVNFLNVTGASAGMREASLATDITPYRNYLTSGSYIRPFTVEFSTLLKF
;
A
#
# COMPACT_ATOMS: atom_id res chain seq x y z
N MET A 1 -37.20 31.64 -19.08
CA MET A 1 -35.80 31.32 -18.70
C MET A 1 -35.64 29.82 -18.77
N THR A 2 -34.89 29.33 -19.74
CA THR A 2 -34.81 27.91 -20.09
C THR A 2 -33.96 27.11 -19.13
N VAL A 3 -34.40 25.89 -18.77
CA VAL A 3 -33.77 24.91 -17.89
C VAL A 3 -32.25 24.70 -18.15
N LYS A 4 -31.81 24.92 -19.40
CA LYS A 4 -30.38 24.89 -19.75
C LYS A 4 -29.50 25.95 -19.05
N ARG A 5 -30.05 27.14 -18.71
CA ARG A 5 -29.30 28.19 -18.01
C ARG A 5 -29.20 27.94 -16.50
N ILE A 6 -30.17 27.23 -15.93
CA ILE A 6 -30.16 26.82 -14.51
C ILE A 6 -29.21 25.67 -14.30
N LEU A 7 -29.09 24.72 -15.25
CA LEU A 7 -28.09 23.62 -15.19
C LEU A 7 -26.65 24.10 -15.34
N VAL A 8 -26.41 25.14 -16.15
CA VAL A 8 -25.08 25.75 -16.28
C VAL A 8 -24.69 26.56 -15.02
N LEU A 9 -25.67 27.25 -14.37
CA LEU A 9 -25.42 27.93 -13.10
C LEU A 9 -25.24 26.96 -11.93
N LEU A 10 -25.96 25.85 -11.89
CA LEU A 10 -25.77 24.78 -10.87
C LEU A 10 -24.47 24.00 -11.06
N ALA A 11 -24.04 23.76 -12.29
CA ALA A 11 -22.74 23.19 -12.59
C ALA A 11 -21.57 24.15 -12.22
N MET A 12 -21.80 25.48 -12.33
CA MET A 12 -20.83 26.47 -11.86
C MET A 12 -20.82 26.65 -10.33
N LEU A 13 -21.92 26.37 -9.63
CA LEU A 13 -22.01 26.48 -8.17
C LEU A 13 -21.51 25.23 -7.43
N MET A 14 -21.60 24.05 -8.03
CA MET A 14 -21.05 22.81 -7.45
C MET A 14 -19.58 22.56 -7.82
N GLY A 15 -19.07 23.23 -8.85
CA GLY A 15 -17.65 23.24 -9.25
C GLY A 15 -16.80 24.30 -8.54
N GLY A 16 -17.39 25.12 -7.68
CA GLY A 16 -16.77 26.35 -7.19
C GLY A 16 -15.51 26.20 -6.33
N SER A 17 -15.31 25.10 -5.67
CA SER A 17 -14.05 24.82 -4.94
C SER A 17 -12.98 24.13 -5.80
N MET A 18 -13.35 23.50 -6.91
CA MET A 18 -12.41 22.92 -7.90
C MET A 18 -12.23 23.78 -9.15
N ALA A 19 -13.21 24.61 -9.53
CA ALA A 19 -13.19 25.37 -10.78
C ALA A 19 -12.26 26.60 -10.77
N ILE A 20 -11.93 27.16 -9.59
CA ILE A 20 -10.98 28.30 -9.52
C ILE A 20 -9.52 27.84 -9.69
N ALA A 21 -9.23 26.54 -9.45
CA ALA A 21 -7.96 25.93 -9.81
C ALA A 21 -7.84 25.65 -11.32
N GLN A 22 -8.95 25.53 -12.05
CA GLN A 22 -8.95 25.15 -13.46
C GLN A 22 -8.48 26.27 -14.42
N ASP A 23 -8.72 27.53 -14.11
CA ASP A 23 -8.31 28.64 -14.99
C ASP A 23 -6.84 29.06 -14.85
N ALA A 24 -6.18 28.73 -13.72
CA ALA A 24 -4.74 28.90 -13.57
C ALA A 24 -3.94 27.69 -14.09
N ASP A 25 -4.61 26.60 -14.38
CA ASP A 25 -4.07 25.28 -14.69
C ASP A 25 -3.87 25.02 -16.20
N THR A 26 -3.92 26.03 -17.05
CA THR A 26 -3.81 25.84 -18.50
C THR A 26 -2.48 25.23 -18.94
N LEU A 27 -1.47 25.19 -18.06
CA LEU A 27 -0.17 24.56 -18.32
C LEU A 27 0.32 23.63 -17.20
N LYS A 28 -0.40 23.49 -16.11
CA LYS A 28 -0.19 22.34 -15.23
C LYS A 28 -0.63 21.10 -16.02
N SER A 29 0.29 20.17 -16.21
CA SER A 29 -0.05 18.97 -16.93
C SER A 29 -1.24 18.28 -16.22
N GLY A 30 -2.25 17.99 -16.99
CA GLY A 30 -3.33 17.13 -16.53
C GLY A 30 -2.86 15.71 -16.24
N SER A 31 -1.60 15.39 -16.44
CA SER A 31 -1.02 14.06 -16.42
C SER A 31 -0.98 13.46 -15.01
N GLU A 32 -0.52 14.21 -14.02
CA GLU A 32 -0.58 13.75 -12.62
C GLU A 32 -2.02 13.50 -12.16
N ARG A 33 -3.00 14.22 -12.71
CA ARG A 33 -4.42 14.01 -12.43
C ARG A 33 -5.05 12.88 -13.25
N ARG A 34 -4.52 12.58 -14.44
CA ARG A 34 -5.09 11.60 -15.35
C ARG A 34 -4.54 10.20 -15.17
N SER A 35 -3.34 10.06 -14.58
CA SER A 35 -2.84 8.77 -14.08
C SER A 35 -3.74 8.15 -13.00
N ASN A 36 -4.66 8.92 -12.43
CA ASN A 36 -5.69 8.47 -11.50
C ASN A 36 -6.66 7.44 -12.05
N GLN A 37 -6.87 7.40 -13.35
CA GLN A 37 -7.89 6.51 -13.94
C GLN A 37 -7.61 5.04 -13.65
N ASN A 38 -6.36 4.71 -13.37
CA ASN A 38 -5.88 3.34 -13.21
C ASN A 38 -5.33 3.01 -11.82
N VAL A 39 -5.58 3.87 -10.82
CA VAL A 39 -5.15 3.65 -9.43
C VAL A 39 -5.68 2.32 -8.88
N MET A 40 -6.91 1.93 -9.24
CA MET A 40 -7.54 0.69 -8.79
C MET A 40 -7.25 -0.52 -9.68
N LEU A 41 -6.55 -0.36 -10.81
CA LEU A 41 -6.10 -1.50 -11.63
C LEU A 41 -4.84 -2.11 -11.04
N ASN A 42 -4.99 -2.97 -10.05
CA ASN A 42 -3.92 -3.69 -9.39
C ASN A 42 -3.89 -5.14 -9.86
N ALA A 43 -2.73 -5.61 -10.30
CA ALA A 43 -2.56 -6.98 -10.81
C ALA A 43 -2.61 -8.03 -9.70
N SER A 44 -2.20 -7.68 -8.49
CA SER A 44 -2.16 -8.60 -7.35
C SER A 44 -3.48 -8.61 -6.58
N TYR A 45 -4.07 -7.43 -6.35
CA TYR A 45 -5.25 -7.27 -5.49
C TYR A 45 -6.30 -6.37 -6.15
N ALA A 46 -7.51 -6.88 -6.31
CA ALA A 46 -8.60 -6.12 -6.92
C ALA A 46 -9.15 -5.01 -6.02
N SER A 47 -8.97 -5.13 -4.70
CA SER A 47 -9.55 -4.23 -3.68
C SER A 47 -8.59 -3.16 -3.16
N ILE A 48 -7.30 -3.23 -3.52
CA ILE A 48 -6.24 -2.35 -3.01
C ILE A 48 -5.73 -1.45 -4.15
N PRO A 49 -5.61 -0.13 -3.93
CA PRO A 49 -5.02 0.74 -4.93
C PRO A 49 -3.54 0.38 -5.18
N ARG A 50 -3.13 0.48 -6.43
CA ARG A 50 -1.72 0.33 -6.77
C ARG A 50 -0.91 1.56 -6.36
N THR A 51 0.37 1.38 -6.15
CA THR A 51 1.31 2.47 -5.95
C THR A 51 1.66 3.14 -7.27
N ILE A 52 1.81 4.47 -7.27
CA ILE A 52 2.20 5.26 -8.42
C ILE A 52 3.46 6.03 -8.07
N SER A 53 4.54 5.79 -8.81
CA SER A 53 5.86 6.31 -8.47
C SER A 53 6.22 7.62 -9.18
N LEU A 54 5.84 7.80 -10.44
CA LEU A 54 6.15 8.97 -11.27
C LEU A 54 7.62 9.45 -11.16
N GLY A 55 8.56 8.51 -11.18
CA GLY A 55 10.00 8.76 -11.15
C GLY A 55 10.65 8.84 -9.77
N ILE A 56 9.88 8.79 -8.69
CA ILE A 56 10.38 8.61 -7.33
C ILE A 56 10.13 7.18 -6.85
N PRO A 57 10.92 6.62 -5.93
CA PRO A 57 10.64 5.31 -5.36
C PRO A 57 9.31 5.30 -4.60
N GLU A 58 8.70 4.14 -4.53
CA GLU A 58 7.48 3.89 -3.79
C GLU A 58 7.79 3.82 -2.29
N TRP A 59 7.07 4.60 -1.47
CA TRP A 59 7.26 4.60 -0.02
C TRP A 59 5.96 4.43 0.75
N GLY A 60 5.34 3.31 0.53
CA GLY A 60 4.07 2.99 1.15
C GLY A 60 2.93 3.85 0.61
N THR A 61 1.75 3.32 0.61
CA THR A 61 0.59 3.99 0.06
C THR A 61 -0.22 4.59 1.19
N TYR A 62 -0.18 5.93 1.34
CA TYR A 62 -1.25 6.61 2.04
C TYR A 62 -2.50 6.60 1.16
N ILE A 63 -3.64 6.50 1.80
CA ILE A 63 -4.95 6.73 1.17
C ILE A 63 -5.56 7.91 1.89
N MET A 64 -5.97 8.91 1.13
CA MET A 64 -6.66 10.08 1.66
C MET A 64 -8.16 9.94 1.39
N ASP A 65 -8.97 10.23 2.39
CA ASP A 65 -10.42 10.24 2.27
C ASP A 65 -11.00 11.42 3.05
N ASP A 66 -11.83 12.23 2.38
CA ASP A 66 -12.42 13.43 2.95
C ASP A 66 -11.39 14.40 3.60
N GLY A 67 -10.20 14.50 3.00
CA GLY A 67 -9.12 15.41 3.44
C GLY A 67 -8.28 14.92 4.61
N LEU A 68 -8.45 13.67 5.05
CA LEU A 68 -7.70 13.02 6.13
C LEU A 68 -7.06 11.72 5.64
N PRO A 69 -5.91 11.29 6.18
CA PRO A 69 -5.43 9.94 5.97
C PRO A 69 -6.47 8.91 6.42
N ALA A 70 -6.68 7.85 5.65
CA ALA A 70 -7.49 6.72 6.07
C ALA A 70 -6.85 5.99 7.26
N SER A 71 -5.52 6.07 7.41
CA SER A 71 -4.78 5.67 8.60
C SER A 71 -3.52 6.52 8.77
N MET A 72 -3.26 6.97 9.98
CA MET A 72 -1.98 7.56 10.39
C MET A 72 -0.96 6.46 10.74
N PHE A 73 -1.41 5.37 11.33
CA PHE A 73 -0.60 4.24 11.79
C PHE A 73 -0.47 3.17 10.68
N LYS A 74 -0.10 3.61 9.48
CA LYS A 74 -0.14 2.83 8.24
C LYS A 74 0.72 1.57 8.22
N ASP A 75 1.76 1.50 9.04
CA ASP A 75 2.70 0.38 9.06
C ASP A 75 2.06 -0.87 9.68
N TYR A 76 1.18 -0.71 10.66
CA TYR A 76 0.39 -1.77 11.28
C TYR A 76 -1.07 -1.80 10.82
N PHE A 77 -1.62 -0.67 10.41
CA PHE A 77 -2.98 -0.57 9.93
C PHE A 77 -3.05 0.18 8.59
N PRO A 78 -2.80 -0.49 7.48
CA PRO A 78 -2.88 0.11 6.14
C PRO A 78 -4.24 0.76 5.87
N GLY A 79 -4.24 1.89 5.18
CA GLY A 79 -5.46 2.67 4.94
C GLY A 79 -6.58 1.91 4.23
N TYR A 80 -6.26 0.91 3.40
CA TYR A 80 -7.27 0.09 2.70
C TYR A 80 -8.10 -0.80 3.64
N LEU A 81 -7.69 -0.99 4.90
CA LEU A 81 -8.48 -1.72 5.90
C LEU A 81 -9.69 -0.92 6.41
N SER A 82 -9.77 0.37 6.12
CA SER A 82 -10.90 1.23 6.48
C SER A 82 -11.42 2.08 5.31
N TRP A 83 -11.09 1.70 4.08
CA TRP A 83 -11.44 2.49 2.91
C TRP A 83 -11.79 1.60 1.71
N ARG A 84 -12.74 2.06 0.90
CA ARG A 84 -13.05 1.47 -0.41
C ARG A 84 -13.42 2.58 -1.40
N SER A 85 -12.91 2.43 -2.62
CA SER A 85 -13.41 3.16 -3.78
C SER A 85 -14.63 2.44 -4.34
N GLY A 86 -15.58 3.17 -4.90
CA GLY A 86 -16.77 2.58 -5.52
C GLY A 86 -17.94 3.55 -5.56
N LEU A 87 -19.15 3.02 -5.46
CA LEU A 87 -20.37 3.81 -5.53
C LEU A 87 -20.52 4.84 -4.40
N SER A 88 -19.84 4.66 -3.27
CA SER A 88 -19.81 5.60 -2.14
C SER A 88 -18.88 6.79 -2.36
N THR A 89 -18.06 6.78 -3.42
CA THR A 89 -17.07 7.81 -3.73
C THR A 89 -17.64 8.77 -4.78
N GLU A 90 -17.54 10.07 -4.51
CA GLU A 90 -17.93 11.11 -5.46
C GLU A 90 -16.82 11.37 -6.48
N SER A 91 -15.59 11.49 -6.00
CA SER A 91 -14.41 11.73 -6.83
C SER A 91 -13.18 11.08 -6.23
N MET A 92 -12.21 10.78 -7.08
CA MET A 92 -10.89 10.30 -6.70
C MET A 92 -9.83 10.98 -7.59
N GLN A 93 -8.74 11.41 -6.98
CA GLN A 93 -7.58 12.01 -7.67
C GLN A 93 -6.31 11.65 -6.92
N LEU A 94 -5.13 11.93 -7.52
CA LEU A 94 -3.85 11.84 -6.81
C LEU A 94 -3.49 13.17 -6.15
N THR A 95 -2.85 13.10 -4.98
CA THR A 95 -2.19 14.27 -4.40
C THR A 95 -1.00 14.69 -5.28
N ARG A 96 -0.63 15.96 -5.24
CA ARG A 96 0.65 16.43 -5.78
C ARG A 96 1.74 16.28 -4.73
N LEU A 97 3.01 16.26 -5.17
CA LEU A 97 4.16 16.13 -4.26
C LEU A 97 4.27 17.29 -3.26
N ASP A 98 4.05 18.52 -3.70
CA ASP A 98 4.05 19.70 -2.84
C ASP A 98 2.90 19.68 -1.84
N GLU A 99 1.73 19.25 -2.29
CA GLU A 99 0.55 19.11 -1.44
C GLU A 99 0.77 18.03 -0.36
N SER A 100 1.27 16.85 -0.74
CA SER A 100 1.57 15.79 0.23
C SER A 100 2.66 16.19 1.22
N ALA A 101 3.74 16.85 0.77
CA ALA A 101 4.80 17.32 1.63
C ALA A 101 4.32 18.33 2.66
N ILE A 102 3.50 19.30 2.25
CA ILE A 102 3.09 20.42 3.10
C ILE A 102 1.86 20.05 3.96
N GLN A 103 0.82 19.44 3.38
CA GLN A 103 -0.41 19.18 4.12
C GLN A 103 -0.35 17.88 4.95
N LEU A 104 0.46 16.89 4.54
CA LEU A 104 0.53 15.57 5.19
C LEU A 104 1.86 15.31 5.90
N GLY A 105 2.93 16.08 5.57
CA GLY A 105 4.27 15.87 6.12
C GLY A 105 4.96 14.61 5.57
N THR A 106 4.53 14.14 4.40
CA THR A 106 5.14 13.01 3.69
C THR A 106 5.12 13.28 2.19
N THR A 107 6.07 12.74 1.45
CA THR A 107 6.23 13.02 0.02
C THR A 107 5.82 11.80 -0.79
N GLY A 108 4.83 11.96 -1.66
CA GLY A 108 4.34 10.88 -2.52
C GLY A 108 3.10 11.28 -3.29
N PHE A 109 2.69 10.41 -4.22
CA PHE A 109 1.45 10.53 -4.97
C PHE A 109 0.44 9.57 -4.35
N PHE A 110 -0.54 10.10 -3.64
CA PHE A 110 -1.49 9.31 -2.88
C PHE A 110 -2.91 9.43 -3.45
N PRO A 111 -3.67 8.31 -3.54
CA PRO A 111 -5.09 8.37 -3.86
C PRO A 111 -5.81 9.24 -2.83
N MET A 112 -6.58 10.20 -3.32
CA MET A 112 -7.42 11.08 -2.51
C MET A 112 -8.85 10.98 -2.99
N SER A 113 -9.74 10.50 -2.12
CA SER A 113 -11.17 10.36 -2.38
C SER A 113 -12.01 11.35 -1.60
N VAL A 114 -13.16 11.65 -2.15
CA VAL A 114 -14.23 12.40 -1.48
C VAL A 114 -15.44 11.52 -1.41
N SER A 115 -16.00 11.36 -0.22
CA SER A 115 -17.22 10.60 -0.01
C SER A 115 -18.43 11.36 -0.53
N LYS A 116 -19.39 10.66 -1.11
CA LYS A 116 -20.69 11.24 -1.44
C LYS A 116 -21.38 11.83 -0.21
N ALA A 117 -22.20 12.79 -0.44
CA ALA A 117 -23.10 13.37 0.53
C ALA A 117 -24.52 13.28 0.00
N GLY A 118 -25.51 13.35 0.89
CA GLY A 118 -26.93 13.25 0.51
C GLY A 118 -27.31 14.08 -0.71
N ALA A 119 -28.25 13.61 -1.49
CA ALA A 119 -28.62 14.12 -2.80
C ALA A 119 -29.72 15.18 -2.74
N ASP A 120 -29.87 16.01 -3.81
CA ASP A 120 -30.97 16.95 -3.98
C ASP A 120 -32.27 16.27 -4.43
N LYS A 121 -32.18 15.05 -4.94
CA LYS A 121 -33.28 14.15 -5.30
C LYS A 121 -32.94 12.73 -4.91
N ALA A 122 -33.95 11.89 -4.73
CA ALA A 122 -33.70 10.47 -4.49
C ALA A 122 -32.95 9.84 -5.67
N GLU A 123 -31.89 9.12 -5.39
CA GLU A 123 -31.09 8.40 -6.37
C GLU A 123 -30.56 7.10 -5.79
N GLY A 124 -30.29 6.15 -6.66
CA GLY A 124 -29.70 4.88 -6.25
C GLY A 124 -28.86 4.26 -7.35
N ALA A 125 -27.96 3.38 -6.95
CA ALA A 125 -27.16 2.56 -7.85
C ALA A 125 -26.86 1.21 -7.20
N ALA A 126 -26.84 0.17 -8.04
CA ALA A 126 -26.43 -1.18 -7.65
C ALA A 126 -25.42 -1.69 -8.67
N LYS A 127 -24.31 -2.25 -8.19
CA LYS A 127 -23.29 -2.88 -9.03
C LYS A 127 -23.02 -4.30 -8.53
N TYR A 128 -22.92 -5.21 -9.48
CA TYR A 128 -22.50 -6.58 -9.22
C TYR A 128 -21.32 -6.92 -10.12
N THR A 129 -20.30 -7.57 -9.53
CA THR A 129 -19.13 -8.05 -10.27
C THR A 129 -18.86 -9.50 -9.90
N ALA A 130 -18.50 -10.33 -10.86
CA ALA A 130 -18.09 -11.72 -10.64
C ALA A 130 -16.96 -12.12 -11.58
N ASN A 131 -16.12 -13.07 -11.16
CA ASN A 131 -15.07 -13.66 -12.00
C ASN A 131 -15.16 -15.20 -12.05
N GLN A 132 -14.39 -15.84 -12.94
CA GLN A 132 -14.39 -17.28 -13.10
C GLN A 132 -13.82 -18.07 -11.92
N TYR A 133 -13.14 -17.43 -10.98
CA TYR A 133 -12.59 -18.06 -9.78
C TYR A 133 -13.54 -17.99 -8.56
N GLY A 134 -14.76 -17.49 -8.77
CA GLY A 134 -15.78 -17.44 -7.74
C GLY A 134 -15.69 -16.22 -6.82
N ARG A 135 -15.07 -15.12 -7.29
CA ARG A 135 -15.22 -13.82 -6.66
C ARG A 135 -16.61 -13.25 -6.99
N HIS A 136 -17.27 -12.73 -5.96
CA HIS A 136 -18.53 -12.02 -6.03
C HIS A 136 -18.42 -10.71 -5.28
N GLU A 137 -18.80 -9.61 -5.94
CA GLU A 137 -18.77 -8.28 -5.37
C GLU A 137 -20.13 -7.60 -5.59
N ILE A 138 -20.67 -7.02 -4.53
CA ILE A 138 -21.95 -6.32 -4.52
C ILE A 138 -21.72 -4.91 -3.98
N GLU A 139 -22.09 -3.90 -4.73
CA GLU A 139 -22.13 -2.51 -4.28
C GLU A 139 -23.54 -1.96 -4.38
N LEU A 140 -24.01 -1.27 -3.35
CA LEU A 140 -25.27 -0.55 -3.33
C LEU A 140 -25.01 0.88 -2.82
N HIS A 141 -25.67 1.83 -3.46
CA HIS A 141 -25.71 3.22 -3.03
C HIS A 141 -27.13 3.75 -3.14
N THR A 142 -27.59 4.46 -2.13
CA THR A 142 -28.84 5.22 -2.19
C THR A 142 -28.67 6.53 -1.43
N ALA A 143 -29.25 7.59 -1.96
CA ALA A 143 -29.28 8.89 -1.31
C ALA A 143 -30.64 9.55 -1.49
N SER A 144 -31.08 10.34 -0.52
CA SER A 144 -32.37 11.02 -0.52
C SER A 144 -32.31 12.35 0.22
N PRO A 145 -33.00 13.39 -0.27
CA PRO A 145 -33.22 14.60 0.50
C PRO A 145 -34.24 14.34 1.64
N LEU A 146 -33.96 14.92 2.80
CA LEU A 146 -34.86 14.92 3.96
C LEU A 146 -35.60 16.26 4.16
N GLY A 147 -35.40 17.21 3.23
CA GLY A 147 -35.95 18.57 3.32
C GLY A 147 -35.05 19.56 4.05
N ASN A 148 -35.32 20.85 3.86
CA ASN A 148 -34.58 21.96 4.51
C ASN A 148 -33.05 21.87 4.35
N GLY A 149 -32.54 21.33 3.22
CA GLY A 149 -31.12 21.15 2.94
C GLY A 149 -30.50 19.94 3.63
N TRP A 150 -31.23 19.15 4.38
CA TRP A 150 -30.77 17.86 4.91
C TRP A 150 -30.85 16.78 3.83
N GLY A 151 -29.88 15.88 3.86
CA GLY A 151 -29.83 14.68 3.03
C GLY A 151 -29.21 13.51 3.78
N ILE A 152 -29.56 12.31 3.33
CA ILE A 152 -29.02 11.05 3.87
C ILE A 152 -28.47 10.22 2.70
N ASP A 153 -27.41 9.47 2.95
CA ASP A 153 -26.88 8.48 2.04
C ASP A 153 -26.55 7.17 2.78
N LEU A 154 -26.75 6.06 2.08
CA LEU A 154 -26.45 4.71 2.58
C LEU A 154 -25.65 3.98 1.50
N ASN A 155 -24.60 3.30 1.91
CA ASN A 155 -23.68 2.58 1.02
C ASN A 155 -23.37 1.23 1.61
N VAL A 156 -23.37 0.21 0.75
CA VAL A 156 -22.98 -1.16 1.06
C VAL A 156 -21.96 -1.60 0.02
N TYR A 157 -20.86 -2.17 0.48
CA TYR A 157 -19.93 -2.92 -0.36
C TYR A 157 -19.64 -4.25 0.31
N GLN A 158 -19.77 -5.34 -0.45
CA GLN A 158 -19.43 -6.68 0.00
C GLN A 158 -18.62 -7.37 -1.09
N SER A 159 -17.49 -7.97 -0.72
CA SER A 159 -16.67 -8.81 -1.59
C SER A 159 -16.44 -10.16 -0.91
N PHE A 160 -16.55 -11.21 -1.71
CA PHE A 160 -16.29 -12.60 -1.35
C PHE A 160 -15.41 -13.18 -2.45
N ASP A 161 -14.15 -13.44 -2.15
CA ASP A 161 -13.18 -13.96 -3.12
C ASP A 161 -12.65 -15.33 -2.64
N ARG A 162 -12.84 -16.34 -3.46
CA ARG A 162 -12.30 -17.67 -3.21
C ARG A 162 -10.81 -17.79 -3.50
N GLY A 163 -10.26 -16.81 -4.23
CA GLY A 163 -8.90 -16.89 -4.79
C GLY A 163 -8.81 -17.84 -5.98
N SER A 164 -7.71 -17.72 -6.73
CA SER A 164 -7.47 -18.57 -7.91
C SER A 164 -6.93 -19.96 -7.56
N ASN A 165 -6.34 -20.11 -6.38
CA ASN A 165 -5.67 -21.32 -5.90
C ASN A 165 -6.45 -22.09 -4.84
N HIS A 166 -7.68 -21.75 -4.58
CA HIS A 166 -8.61 -22.37 -3.61
C HIS A 166 -7.94 -22.98 -2.36
N LEU A 167 -8.31 -22.53 -1.19
CA LEU A 167 -7.89 -23.13 0.07
C LEU A 167 -9.03 -24.02 0.60
N ASP A 168 -8.77 -25.30 0.85
CA ASP A 168 -9.82 -26.27 1.22
C ASP A 168 -10.46 -25.99 2.57
N PHE A 169 -9.77 -25.31 3.48
CA PHE A 169 -10.27 -25.03 4.82
C PHE A 169 -11.15 -23.76 4.90
N THR A 170 -11.30 -23.03 3.81
CA THR A 170 -12.16 -21.83 3.78
C THR A 170 -12.88 -21.70 2.44
N THR A 171 -14.11 -21.22 2.49
CA THR A 171 -14.87 -20.89 1.27
C THR A 171 -14.32 -19.63 0.59
N TYR A 172 -13.81 -18.69 1.37
CA TYR A 172 -13.32 -17.42 0.86
C TYR A 172 -11.96 -17.09 1.48
N GLN A 173 -10.99 -16.76 0.64
CA GLN A 173 -9.67 -16.25 1.06
C GLN A 173 -9.75 -14.78 1.45
N GLU A 174 -10.55 -14.00 0.72
CA GLU A 174 -10.84 -12.60 1.07
C GLU A 174 -12.35 -12.43 1.29
N ARG A 175 -12.70 -11.71 2.36
CA ARG A 175 -14.07 -11.31 2.65
C ARG A 175 -14.11 -9.89 3.19
N ILE A 176 -14.80 -9.02 2.48
CA ILE A 176 -14.95 -7.62 2.86
C ILE A 176 -16.42 -7.31 3.08
N ARG A 177 -16.73 -6.69 4.21
CA ARG A 177 -18.04 -6.14 4.52
C ARG A 177 -17.86 -4.68 4.88
N PHE A 178 -18.48 -3.79 4.12
CA PHE A 178 -18.39 -2.35 4.28
C PHE A 178 -19.79 -1.76 4.26
N TYR A 179 -20.15 -1.04 5.31
CA TYR A 179 -21.44 -0.37 5.46
C TYR A 179 -21.19 1.07 5.88
N LYS A 180 -21.63 2.03 5.08
CA LYS A 180 -21.42 3.44 5.35
C LYS A 180 -22.75 4.18 5.30
N ALA A 181 -23.06 4.92 6.35
CA ALA A 181 -24.21 5.80 6.43
C ALA A 181 -23.74 7.25 6.60
N GLY A 182 -24.35 8.17 5.86
CA GLY A 182 -24.04 9.57 5.89
C GLY A 182 -25.27 10.44 6.11
N VAL A 183 -25.10 11.53 6.81
CA VAL A 183 -26.05 12.63 6.88
C VAL A 183 -25.34 13.93 6.52
N SER A 184 -26.00 14.75 5.72
CA SER A 184 -25.45 16.01 5.28
C SER A 184 -26.46 17.15 5.45
N LYS A 185 -25.93 18.37 5.64
CA LYS A 185 -26.72 19.60 5.73
C LYS A 185 -26.11 20.65 4.81
N LYS A 186 -26.79 21.00 3.74
CA LYS A 186 -26.49 22.17 2.93
C LYS A 186 -26.99 23.42 3.67
N MET A 187 -26.15 24.43 3.78
CA MET A 187 -26.53 25.70 4.40
C MET A 187 -27.54 26.44 3.53
N ALA A 188 -28.45 27.21 4.16
CA ALA A 188 -29.55 27.88 3.45
C ALA A 188 -29.08 28.88 2.39
N ASP A 189 -27.91 29.50 2.59
CA ASP A 189 -27.27 30.40 1.63
C ASP A 189 -26.49 29.67 0.49
N GLY A 190 -26.49 28.32 0.49
CA GLY A 190 -25.77 27.50 -0.49
C GLY A 190 -24.25 27.51 -0.37
N ARG A 191 -23.67 28.18 0.62
CA ARG A 191 -22.23 28.41 0.77
C ARG A 191 -21.54 27.49 1.77
N GLY A 192 -22.23 26.49 2.26
CA GLY A 192 -21.63 25.56 3.22
C GLY A 192 -22.29 24.19 3.20
N LEU A 193 -21.50 23.20 3.56
CA LEU A 193 -21.92 21.82 3.74
C LEU A 193 -21.35 21.28 5.05
N LEU A 194 -22.22 20.73 5.87
CA LEU A 194 -21.85 19.87 7.01
C LEU A 194 -22.16 18.42 6.59
N LYS A 195 -21.24 17.51 6.81
CA LYS A 195 -21.39 16.08 6.55
C LYS A 195 -20.89 15.29 7.75
N ALA A 196 -21.66 14.30 8.18
CA ALA A 196 -21.22 13.31 9.17
C ALA A 196 -21.46 11.92 8.60
N THR A 197 -20.47 11.05 8.70
CA THR A 197 -20.56 9.68 8.21
C THR A 197 -20.11 8.70 9.27
N TYR A 198 -20.81 7.58 9.37
CA TYR A 198 -20.39 6.41 10.12
C TYR A 198 -20.11 5.27 9.15
N LEU A 199 -18.96 4.65 9.30
CA LEU A 199 -18.52 3.48 8.55
C LEU A 199 -18.26 2.33 9.52
N PHE A 200 -18.85 1.18 9.23
CA PHE A 200 -18.41 -0.11 9.75
C PHE A 200 -17.78 -0.91 8.60
N MET A 201 -16.59 -1.44 8.82
CA MET A 201 -15.94 -2.35 7.89
C MET A 201 -15.40 -3.56 8.65
N ASN A 202 -15.50 -4.74 8.04
CA ASN A 202 -14.82 -5.94 8.52
C ASN A 202 -14.09 -6.58 7.33
N TYR A 203 -12.79 -6.63 7.42
CA TYR A 203 -11.88 -7.19 6.43
C TYR A 203 -11.28 -8.49 6.96
N LEU A 204 -11.40 -9.56 6.19
CA LEU A 204 -10.73 -10.82 6.41
C LEU A 204 -9.90 -11.12 5.16
N ASP A 205 -8.61 -11.33 5.34
CA ASP A 205 -7.70 -11.79 4.29
C ASP A 205 -6.90 -12.99 4.80
N LEU A 206 -7.11 -14.11 4.15
CA LEU A 206 -6.39 -15.37 4.41
C LEU A 206 -5.44 -15.69 3.24
N THR A 207 -5.22 -14.76 2.35
CA THR A 207 -4.40 -14.96 1.17
C THR A 207 -2.98 -15.26 1.59
N ASP A 208 -2.51 -16.47 1.29
CA ASP A 208 -1.11 -16.81 1.41
C ASP A 208 -0.41 -16.42 0.12
N GLN A 209 0.57 -15.55 0.24
CA GLN A 209 1.24 -14.96 -0.90
C GLN A 209 2.49 -15.73 -1.33
N TYR A 210 2.95 -16.71 -0.54
CA TYR A 210 4.23 -17.39 -0.76
C TYR A 210 4.05 -18.88 -0.95
N GLY A 211 4.29 -19.33 -2.19
CA GLY A 211 4.31 -20.74 -2.54
C GLY A 211 5.61 -21.17 -3.22
N PRO A 212 5.86 -22.48 -3.37
CA PRO A 212 7.09 -23.02 -3.93
C PRO A 212 7.20 -22.80 -5.43
N PHE A 213 8.43 -22.52 -5.92
CA PHE A 213 8.78 -22.47 -7.34
C PHE A 213 10.28 -22.69 -7.52
N ILE A 214 10.70 -22.97 -8.74
CA ILE A 214 12.12 -23.10 -9.10
C ILE A 214 12.61 -21.77 -9.69
N PHE A 215 13.63 -21.18 -9.09
CA PHE A 215 14.42 -20.10 -9.67
C PHE A 215 15.47 -20.70 -10.60
N VAL A 216 15.41 -20.37 -11.91
CA VAL A 216 16.25 -21.06 -12.92
C VAL A 216 17.70 -20.54 -12.89
N GLY A 217 17.90 -19.29 -12.52
CA GLY A 217 19.21 -18.64 -12.48
C GLY A 217 19.46 -17.66 -13.63
N ASP A 218 18.57 -17.59 -14.60
CA ASP A 218 18.61 -16.64 -15.73
C ASP A 218 17.56 -15.52 -15.60
N GLY A 219 16.99 -15.39 -14.40
CA GLY A 219 15.91 -14.47 -14.09
C GLY A 219 14.52 -15.04 -14.38
N SER A 220 14.42 -16.21 -14.98
CA SER A 220 13.15 -16.90 -15.16
C SER A 220 12.80 -17.77 -13.95
N VAL A 221 11.52 -18.10 -13.84
CA VAL A 221 10.98 -19.01 -12.84
C VAL A 221 10.17 -20.11 -13.53
N LYS A 222 10.14 -21.30 -12.96
CA LYS A 222 9.33 -22.42 -13.46
C LYS A 222 8.61 -23.11 -12.30
N PRO A 223 7.51 -23.83 -12.58
CA PRO A 223 6.84 -24.67 -11.59
C PRO A 223 7.79 -25.69 -10.97
N TYR A 224 7.52 -26.05 -9.73
CA TYR A 224 8.11 -27.21 -9.06
C TYR A 224 7.21 -28.43 -9.32
N GLY A 225 7.75 -29.49 -9.90
CA GLY A 225 6.96 -30.66 -10.31
C GLY A 225 5.85 -30.29 -11.31
N ASP A 226 4.65 -30.79 -11.05
CA ASP A 226 3.42 -30.55 -11.83
C ASP A 226 2.59 -29.35 -11.33
N PHE A 227 3.12 -28.58 -10.38
CA PHE A 227 2.44 -27.47 -9.72
C PHE A 227 2.19 -26.29 -10.69
N ARG A 228 0.95 -25.83 -10.82
CA ARG A 228 0.58 -24.66 -11.62
C ARG A 228 0.60 -23.40 -10.76
N LEU A 229 1.59 -22.53 -10.99
CA LEU A 229 1.77 -21.29 -10.26
C LEU A 229 0.50 -20.42 -10.25
N GLY A 230 0.03 -20.06 -9.07
CA GLY A 230 -1.16 -19.23 -8.85
C GLY A 230 -2.50 -19.94 -9.07
N ARG A 231 -2.52 -21.25 -9.30
CA ARG A 231 -3.75 -22.02 -9.52
C ARG A 231 -3.90 -23.23 -8.60
N ASP A 232 -2.82 -23.88 -8.26
CA ASP A 232 -2.88 -25.10 -7.43
C ASP A 232 -2.66 -24.76 -5.96
N GLN A 233 -3.27 -25.53 -5.09
CA GLN A 233 -3.14 -25.41 -3.65
C GLN A 233 -1.76 -25.92 -3.21
N TYR A 234 -1.13 -25.20 -2.27
CA TYR A 234 0.20 -25.51 -1.75
C TYR A 234 0.24 -25.44 -0.21
N ILE A 235 -0.92 -25.34 0.43
CA ILE A 235 -1.10 -25.40 1.88
C ILE A 235 -2.17 -26.45 2.13
N PRO A 236 -1.98 -27.41 3.09
CA PRO A 236 -3.00 -28.40 3.41
C PRO A 236 -4.20 -27.75 4.09
N GLY A 237 -5.33 -28.40 3.96
CA GLY A 237 -6.55 -28.01 4.64
C GLY A 237 -6.37 -28.00 6.16
N THR A 238 -6.62 -26.85 6.80
CA THR A 238 -6.66 -26.74 8.25
C THR A 238 -7.79 -25.80 8.65
N THR A 239 -8.47 -26.13 9.74
CA THR A 239 -9.60 -25.32 10.24
C THR A 239 -9.22 -24.43 11.41
N PHE A 240 -8.09 -24.67 12.04
CA PHE A 240 -7.61 -23.92 13.19
C PHE A 240 -6.09 -23.73 13.16
N PHE A 241 -5.62 -22.81 13.99
CA PHE A 241 -4.21 -22.54 14.25
C PHE A 241 -3.94 -22.57 15.75
N GLU A 242 -2.70 -22.84 16.13
CA GLU A 242 -2.22 -22.76 17.51
C GLU A 242 -1.16 -21.65 17.64
N TYR A 243 -1.16 -20.99 18.79
CA TYR A 243 -0.18 -19.98 19.13
C TYR A 243 0.02 -19.90 20.64
N LEU A 244 1.19 -19.41 21.06
CA LEU A 244 1.47 -19.05 22.44
C LEU A 244 1.20 -17.54 22.59
N ASP A 245 0.21 -17.18 23.40
CA ASP A 245 -0.06 -15.77 23.69
C ASP A 245 1.06 -15.21 24.55
N ILE A 246 1.77 -14.22 24.02
CA ILE A 246 2.94 -13.63 24.71
C ILE A 246 2.53 -12.86 25.96
N ARG A 247 1.28 -12.47 26.13
CA ARG A 247 0.77 -11.66 27.25
C ARG A 247 0.49 -12.49 28.50
N ASP A 248 -0.01 -13.72 28.34
CA ASP A 248 -0.44 -14.58 29.46
C ASP A 248 0.24 -15.95 29.50
N GLY A 249 1.15 -16.24 28.55
CA GLY A 249 1.91 -17.46 28.49
C GLY A 249 1.12 -18.73 28.20
N LYS A 250 -0.12 -18.61 27.70
CA LYS A 250 -0.99 -19.78 27.43
C LYS A 250 -0.99 -20.15 25.96
N ARG A 251 -0.94 -21.47 25.69
CA ARG A 251 -1.23 -21.97 24.34
C ARG A 251 -2.74 -21.84 24.07
N LYS A 252 -3.05 -21.26 22.94
CA LYS A 252 -4.42 -20.98 22.48
C LYS A 252 -4.64 -21.56 21.08
N LYS A 253 -5.93 -21.83 20.77
CA LYS A 253 -6.38 -22.22 19.43
C LYS A 253 -7.35 -21.18 18.92
N GLY A 254 -7.19 -20.81 17.67
CA GLY A 254 -8.11 -19.95 16.94
C GLY A 254 -8.62 -20.64 15.68
N ARG A 255 -9.74 -20.18 15.15
CA ARG A 255 -10.32 -20.66 13.90
C ARG A 255 -10.07 -19.65 12.77
N PHE A 256 -9.68 -20.15 11.60
CA PHE A 256 -9.35 -19.29 10.46
C PHE A 256 -10.51 -18.44 9.95
N THR A 257 -11.73 -18.87 10.14
CA THR A 257 -12.92 -18.22 9.58
C THR A 257 -13.78 -17.51 10.61
N GLU A 258 -13.68 -17.89 11.88
CA GLU A 258 -14.53 -17.37 12.96
C GLU A 258 -13.82 -16.36 13.85
N ASP A 259 -12.55 -16.63 14.16
CA ASP A 259 -11.78 -15.85 15.13
C ASP A 259 -10.92 -14.74 14.50
N LEU A 260 -10.90 -14.68 13.17
CA LEU A 260 -10.12 -13.67 12.43
C LEU A 260 -11.02 -12.63 11.79
N GLY A 261 -10.48 -11.46 11.68
CA GLY A 261 -11.12 -10.33 11.03
C GLY A 261 -10.63 -9.00 11.60
N ILE A 262 -10.82 -7.96 10.84
CA ILE A 262 -10.44 -6.60 11.19
C ILE A 262 -11.70 -5.74 11.21
N PRO A 263 -12.48 -5.79 12.31
CA PRO A 263 -13.62 -4.90 12.47
C PRO A 263 -13.13 -3.48 12.74
N VAL A 264 -13.64 -2.53 11.98
CA VAL A 264 -13.27 -1.12 12.06
C VAL A 264 -14.52 -0.27 12.14
N HIS A 265 -14.53 0.64 13.07
CA HIS A 265 -15.56 1.66 13.23
C HIS A 265 -14.95 3.03 12.96
N VAL A 266 -15.52 3.80 12.04
CA VAL A 266 -15.03 5.12 11.67
C VAL A 266 -16.17 6.12 11.73
N LEU A 267 -15.99 7.18 12.51
CA LEU A 267 -16.86 8.34 12.51
C LEU A 267 -16.10 9.51 11.89
N THR A 268 -16.64 10.11 10.84
CA THR A 268 -16.03 11.27 10.16
C THR A 268 -17.02 12.42 10.11
N ALA A 269 -16.57 13.61 10.49
CA ALA A 269 -17.32 14.86 10.34
C ALA A 269 -16.52 15.85 9.48
N CYS A 270 -17.18 16.43 8.48
CA CYS A 270 -16.60 17.42 7.57
C CYS A 270 -17.47 18.67 7.54
N PHE A 271 -16.84 19.82 7.57
CA PHE A 271 -17.49 21.10 7.42
C PHE A 271 -16.74 21.95 6.40
N ASN A 272 -17.45 22.42 5.38
CA ASN A 272 -16.94 23.34 4.37
C ASN A 272 -17.77 24.61 4.38
N ARG A 273 -17.11 25.76 4.31
CA ARG A 273 -17.79 27.04 4.27
C ARG A 273 -17.04 28.06 3.42
N SER A 274 -17.75 28.68 2.48
CA SER A 274 -17.29 29.88 1.77
C SER A 274 -17.90 31.14 2.40
N PHE A 275 -17.07 32.18 2.63
CA PHE A 275 -17.44 33.44 3.25
C PHE A 275 -17.47 34.57 2.22
N ASP A 276 -18.23 35.65 2.50
CA ASP A 276 -18.37 36.82 1.60
C ASP A 276 -17.06 37.53 1.28
N ASN A 277 -16.05 37.41 2.15
CA ASN A 277 -14.73 38.02 1.98
C ASN A 277 -13.80 37.16 1.09
N GLY A 278 -14.30 36.13 0.43
CA GLY A 278 -13.54 35.21 -0.43
C GLY A 278 -12.67 34.22 0.32
N MET A 279 -12.91 34.02 1.61
CA MET A 279 -12.30 32.94 2.39
C MET A 279 -13.14 31.67 2.26
N GLU A 280 -12.45 30.53 2.23
CA GLU A 280 -13.03 29.19 2.31
C GLU A 280 -12.41 28.49 3.52
N MET A 281 -13.22 27.79 4.28
CA MET A 281 -12.78 27.00 5.44
C MET A 281 -13.20 25.54 5.25
N ASP A 282 -12.25 24.64 5.44
CA ASP A 282 -12.46 23.19 5.49
C ASP A 282 -12.03 22.68 6.87
N LEU A 283 -12.90 21.94 7.51
CA LEU A 283 -12.63 21.19 8.72
C LEU A 283 -13.02 19.73 8.50
N SER A 284 -12.10 18.81 8.72
CA SER A 284 -12.38 17.38 8.73
C SER A 284 -11.88 16.78 10.04
N SER A 285 -12.71 15.97 10.70
CA SER A 285 -12.36 15.25 11.92
C SER A 285 -12.81 13.80 11.82
N ARG A 286 -11.94 12.86 12.19
CA ARG A 286 -12.18 11.41 12.10
C ARG A 286 -11.75 10.72 13.37
N LEU A 287 -12.64 9.93 13.93
CA LEU A 287 -12.34 8.95 14.98
C LEU A 287 -12.42 7.55 14.35
N ARG A 288 -11.37 6.75 14.51
CA ARG A 288 -11.30 5.36 14.07
C ARG A 288 -10.94 4.46 15.26
N MET A 289 -11.64 3.36 15.39
CA MET A 289 -11.41 2.33 16.40
C MET A 289 -11.46 0.95 15.75
N SER A 290 -10.53 0.09 16.11
CA SER A 290 -10.46 -1.27 15.60
C SER A 290 -9.89 -2.23 16.64
N ASP A 291 -10.59 -3.34 16.83
CA ASP A 291 -10.09 -4.54 17.51
C ASP A 291 -9.79 -5.57 16.42
N SER A 292 -8.54 -5.66 16.04
CA SER A 292 -8.09 -6.42 14.87
C SER A 292 -7.56 -7.78 15.30
N LYS A 293 -8.03 -8.83 14.63
CA LYS A 293 -7.44 -10.16 14.71
C LYS A 293 -7.12 -10.63 13.30
N GLN A 294 -5.86 -10.73 13.01
CA GLN A 294 -5.40 -11.13 11.68
C GLN A 294 -4.31 -12.19 11.76
N LYS A 295 -4.09 -12.86 10.65
CA LYS A 295 -2.99 -13.77 10.50
C LYS A 295 -2.27 -13.51 9.19
N SER A 296 -0.98 -13.82 9.21
CA SER A 296 -0.16 -13.94 8.02
C SER A 296 0.59 -15.26 8.05
N THR A 297 0.83 -15.84 6.90
CA THR A 297 1.71 -16.99 6.79
C THR A 297 2.80 -16.66 5.78
N TYR A 298 4.02 -16.96 6.17
CA TYR A 298 5.18 -16.82 5.30
C TYR A 298 5.89 -18.15 5.19
N LEU A 299 6.33 -18.49 4.00
CA LEU A 299 7.25 -19.61 3.85
C LEU A 299 8.60 -19.19 4.41
N ASN A 300 9.06 -19.90 5.46
CA ASN A 300 10.35 -19.64 6.09
C ASN A 300 11.51 -20.22 5.26
N GLY A 301 11.26 -21.35 4.61
CA GLY A 301 12.21 -22.01 3.73
C GLY A 301 11.69 -23.35 3.24
N ILE A 302 12.36 -23.90 2.24
CA ILE A 302 12.16 -25.27 1.77
C ILE A 302 13.48 -26.01 2.02
N THR A 303 13.41 -27.14 2.72
CA THR A 303 14.57 -27.95 3.08
C THR A 303 14.34 -29.40 2.69
N GLU A 304 15.32 -30.03 2.08
CA GLU A 304 15.33 -31.46 1.84
C GLU A 304 15.70 -32.20 3.15
N VAL A 305 14.88 -33.17 3.54
CA VAL A 305 15.03 -33.92 4.80
C VAL A 305 15.01 -35.41 4.55
N GLY A 306 15.72 -36.14 5.40
CA GLY A 306 15.71 -37.60 5.46
C GLY A 306 14.78 -38.13 6.57
N THR A 307 14.54 -39.42 6.60
CA THR A 307 13.66 -40.09 7.58
C THR A 307 14.11 -39.95 9.03
N GLY A 308 15.36 -39.53 9.28
CA GLY A 308 15.92 -39.31 10.64
C GLY A 308 15.82 -37.89 11.15
N ASP A 309 15.31 -36.94 10.35
CA ASP A 309 15.33 -35.51 10.67
C ASP A 309 14.12 -35.03 11.51
N GLY A 310 13.33 -35.98 12.04
CA GLY A 310 12.23 -35.72 12.98
C GLY A 310 10.90 -35.32 12.33
N TYR A 311 10.82 -35.34 11.00
CA TYR A 311 9.57 -35.09 10.29
C TYR A 311 8.80 -36.39 10.04
N SER A 312 7.49 -36.36 10.29
CA SER A 312 6.60 -37.49 10.09
C SER A 312 5.22 -37.03 9.61
N TYR A 313 4.49 -37.90 8.92
CA TYR A 313 3.07 -37.71 8.70
C TYR A 313 2.27 -37.77 10.02
N LEU A 314 1.00 -37.38 9.98
CA LEU A 314 0.14 -37.34 11.17
C LEU A 314 -0.09 -38.71 11.78
N ASP A 315 0.05 -39.80 11.02
CA ASP A 315 -0.03 -41.17 11.47
C ASP A 315 1.27 -41.71 12.12
N GLY A 316 2.34 -40.86 12.14
CA GLY A 316 3.62 -41.23 12.69
C GLY A 316 4.61 -41.83 11.67
N THR A 317 4.22 -42.04 10.41
CA THR A 317 5.09 -42.55 9.36
C THR A 317 6.20 -41.53 9.10
N PRO A 318 7.50 -41.87 9.19
CA PRO A 318 8.60 -40.97 8.92
C PRO A 318 8.57 -40.40 7.50
N TYR A 319 8.80 -39.10 7.37
CA TYR A 319 8.83 -38.40 6.08
C TYR A 319 10.25 -38.19 5.59
N SER A 320 10.45 -38.27 4.28
CA SER A 320 11.66 -37.80 3.59
C SER A 320 11.28 -37.10 2.29
N GLY A 321 11.93 -35.98 1.98
CA GLY A 321 11.67 -35.18 0.80
C GLY A 321 11.80 -33.70 1.10
N ASN A 322 11.19 -32.86 0.27
CA ASN A 322 11.21 -31.43 0.48
C ASN A 322 10.08 -30.99 1.45
N VAL A 323 10.47 -30.38 2.57
CA VAL A 323 9.58 -29.82 3.58
C VAL A 323 9.50 -28.31 3.39
N GLN A 324 8.30 -27.79 3.26
CA GLN A 324 8.07 -26.35 3.44
C GLN A 324 7.81 -26.03 4.90
N SER A 325 8.74 -25.31 5.53
CA SER A 325 8.55 -24.75 6.86
C SER A 325 7.84 -23.41 6.75
N ARG A 326 6.68 -23.28 7.37
CA ARG A 326 5.88 -22.06 7.32
C ARG A 326 5.85 -21.39 8.66
N PHE A 327 6.09 -20.09 8.62
CA PHE A 327 5.97 -19.20 9.76
C PHE A 327 4.55 -18.68 9.81
N PHE A 328 3.87 -18.94 10.91
CA PHE A 328 2.54 -18.46 11.16
C PHE A 328 2.59 -17.30 12.15
N MET A 329 2.02 -16.17 11.75
CA MET A 329 1.96 -14.96 12.56
C MET A 329 0.49 -14.63 12.85
N TYR A 330 0.14 -14.57 14.12
CA TYR A 330 -1.15 -14.14 14.60
C TYR A 330 -1.01 -12.80 15.31
N GLU A 331 -1.82 -11.85 14.89
CA GLU A 331 -1.86 -10.52 15.44
C GLU A 331 -3.17 -10.30 16.17
N ASP A 332 -3.11 -9.74 17.39
CA ASP A 332 -4.27 -9.38 18.21
C ASP A 332 -4.04 -7.94 18.69
N ASP A 333 -4.67 -6.99 18.00
CA ASP A 333 -4.28 -5.60 18.02
C ASP A 333 -5.47 -4.67 18.26
N HIS A 334 -5.21 -3.56 18.93
CA HIS A 334 -6.13 -2.45 19.14
C HIS A 334 -5.57 -1.21 18.46
N TYR A 335 -6.22 -0.72 17.41
CA TYR A 335 -5.79 0.48 16.66
C TYR A 335 -6.81 1.59 16.76
N ASN A 336 -6.44 2.68 17.43
CA ASN A 336 -7.32 3.81 17.63
C ASN A 336 -6.66 5.11 17.18
N GLU A 337 -7.41 5.94 16.47
CA GLU A 337 -6.92 7.21 15.95
C GLU A 337 -7.98 8.31 16.05
N TRP A 338 -7.54 9.50 16.36
CA TRP A 338 -8.33 10.72 16.21
C TRP A 338 -7.54 11.72 15.37
N LEU A 339 -8.04 12.02 14.18
CA LEU A 339 -7.40 12.89 13.21
C LEU A 339 -8.28 14.09 12.94
N THR A 340 -7.75 15.30 13.07
CA THR A 340 -8.43 16.54 12.72
C THR A 340 -7.52 17.42 11.88
N THR A 341 -8.05 17.94 10.78
CA THR A 341 -7.37 18.89 9.89
C THR A 341 -8.28 20.10 9.67
N VAL A 342 -7.73 21.27 9.86
CA VAL A 342 -8.38 22.55 9.55
C VAL A 342 -7.58 23.24 8.44
N ARG A 343 -8.27 23.74 7.42
CA ARG A 343 -7.68 24.53 6.34
C ARG A 343 -8.50 25.79 6.11
N VAL A 344 -7.80 26.87 5.88
CA VAL A 344 -8.40 28.15 5.44
C VAL A 344 -7.72 28.54 4.14
N LYS A 345 -8.51 28.69 3.10
CA LYS A 345 -8.05 29.16 1.79
C LYS A 345 -8.56 30.57 1.53
N ARG A 346 -7.73 31.37 0.90
CA ARG A 346 -8.12 32.70 0.46
C ARG A 346 -7.50 33.00 -0.91
N SER A 347 -8.33 33.31 -1.88
CA SER A 347 -7.89 33.77 -3.20
C SER A 347 -8.13 35.27 -3.30
N LYS A 348 -7.03 36.05 -3.52
CA LYS A 348 -7.11 37.49 -3.67
C LYS A 348 -6.09 37.97 -4.71
N ARG A 349 -6.58 38.62 -5.79
CA ARG A 349 -5.74 39.15 -6.87
C ARG A 349 -4.86 38.06 -7.48
N LYS A 350 -3.55 38.15 -7.22
CA LYS A 350 -2.53 37.25 -7.77
C LYS A 350 -2.15 36.08 -6.84
N HIS A 351 -2.75 35.99 -5.68
CA HIS A 351 -2.43 35.02 -4.64
C HIS A 351 -3.59 34.08 -4.36
N SER A 352 -3.30 32.80 -4.20
CA SER A 352 -4.21 31.78 -3.68
C SER A 352 -3.52 31.07 -2.52
N SER A 353 -3.78 31.54 -1.31
CA SER A 353 -3.07 31.10 -0.11
C SER A 353 -3.93 30.07 0.65
N ILE A 354 -3.28 29.07 1.21
CA ILE A 354 -3.85 28.07 2.14
C ILE A 354 -3.01 28.11 3.41
N ALA A 355 -3.68 28.20 4.56
CA ALA A 355 -3.07 27.97 5.85
C ALA A 355 -3.87 26.89 6.59
N GLY A 356 -3.22 26.05 7.38
CA GLY A 356 -3.92 25.00 8.09
C GLY A 356 -3.15 24.42 9.25
N ALA A 357 -3.83 23.51 9.96
CA ALA A 357 -3.29 22.78 11.09
C ALA A 357 -3.75 21.32 11.07
N ASN A 358 -2.89 20.42 11.53
CA ASN A 358 -3.21 19.03 11.80
C ASN A 358 -3.11 18.78 13.29
N PHE A 359 -4.10 18.06 13.85
CA PHE A 359 -4.14 17.55 15.21
C PHE A 359 -4.43 16.06 15.11
N TRP A 360 -3.37 15.24 15.01
CA TRP A 360 -3.46 13.81 14.77
C TRP A 360 -2.92 13.05 15.96
N PHE A 361 -3.71 12.09 16.45
CA PHE A 361 -3.41 11.26 17.60
C PHE A 361 -3.66 9.81 17.28
N ASN A 362 -2.74 8.95 17.69
CA ASN A 362 -2.85 7.50 17.64
C ASN A 362 -2.55 6.92 19.02
N TRP A 363 -3.34 5.96 19.48
CA TRP A 363 -3.06 5.13 20.63
C TRP A 363 -3.39 3.71 20.28
N SER A 364 -2.40 2.86 20.34
CA SER A 364 -2.49 1.51 19.81
C SER A 364 -1.71 0.53 20.65
N GLN A 365 -2.24 -0.68 20.73
CA GLN A 365 -1.54 -1.82 21.25
C GLN A 365 -1.50 -2.89 20.15
N ALA A 366 -0.31 -3.39 19.86
CA ALA A 366 -0.09 -4.48 18.93
C ALA A 366 0.57 -5.65 19.65
N ALA A 367 0.06 -6.86 19.46
CA ALA A 367 0.62 -8.08 20.02
C ALA A 367 0.68 -9.15 18.92
N THR A 368 1.89 -9.47 18.48
CA THR A 368 2.17 -10.47 17.45
C THR A 368 2.67 -11.74 18.09
N MET A 369 2.03 -12.87 17.81
CA MET A 369 2.44 -14.20 18.23
C MET A 369 2.83 -15.02 17.01
N THR A 370 3.81 -15.92 17.16
CA THR A 370 4.30 -16.71 16.05
C THR A 370 4.39 -18.19 16.39
N SER A 371 4.11 -19.04 15.40
CA SER A 371 4.35 -20.45 15.44
C SER A 371 4.82 -20.96 14.08
N ASN A 372 5.49 -22.09 14.07
CA ASN A 372 5.88 -22.76 12.83
C ASN A 372 5.09 -24.04 12.65
N PHE A 373 4.90 -24.43 11.41
CA PHE A 373 4.35 -25.70 11.00
C PHE A 373 4.99 -26.15 9.67
N ALA A 374 4.94 -27.42 9.41
CA ALA A 374 5.59 -28.03 8.28
C ALA A 374 4.59 -28.73 7.37
N TYR A 375 4.84 -28.64 6.06
CA TYR A 375 4.09 -29.37 5.03
C TYR A 375 5.04 -29.98 4.03
N GLU A 376 4.56 -30.92 3.28
CA GLU A 376 5.24 -31.31 2.04
C GLU A 376 5.37 -30.11 1.11
N ALA A 377 6.49 -30.00 0.41
CA ALA A 377 6.66 -28.95 -0.61
C ALA A 377 6.19 -29.46 -1.97
N MET A 378 4.88 -29.64 -2.12
CA MET A 378 4.27 -30.16 -3.35
C MET A 378 2.85 -29.62 -3.53
N LYS A 379 2.22 -30.00 -4.64
CA LYS A 379 0.81 -29.75 -4.88
C LYS A 379 -0.05 -30.58 -3.94
N ASP A 380 -1.14 -30.00 -3.44
CA ASP A 380 -2.07 -30.63 -2.49
C ASP A 380 -1.31 -31.32 -1.33
N PRO A 381 -0.47 -30.56 -0.59
CA PRO A 381 0.47 -31.13 0.36
C PRO A 381 -0.22 -31.67 1.60
N GLU A 382 0.37 -32.67 2.23
CA GLU A 382 -0.03 -33.13 3.56
C GLU A 382 0.71 -32.34 4.65
N ALA A 383 0.04 -32.21 5.80
CA ALA A 383 0.66 -31.64 6.99
C ALA A 383 1.63 -32.65 7.61
N LEU A 384 2.76 -32.13 8.08
CA LEU A 384 3.80 -32.90 8.74
C LEU A 384 3.91 -32.49 10.20
N THR A 385 4.22 -33.46 11.07
CA THR A 385 4.69 -33.18 12.42
C THR A 385 6.20 -33.02 12.42
N TYR A 386 6.69 -32.22 13.35
CA TYR A 386 8.11 -32.15 13.67
C TYR A 386 8.34 -32.62 15.09
N ASN A 387 9.08 -33.71 15.30
CA ASN A 387 9.24 -34.40 16.58
C ASN A 387 7.91 -34.68 17.28
N GLY A 388 6.89 -35.09 16.50
CA GLY A 388 5.55 -35.42 17.00
C GLY A 388 4.61 -34.21 17.21
N GLU A 389 5.06 -32.99 16.99
CA GLU A 389 4.24 -31.78 17.15
C GLU A 389 3.80 -31.22 15.80
N LEU A 390 2.51 -30.96 15.62
CA LEU A 390 1.95 -30.36 14.40
C LEU A 390 2.32 -28.87 14.30
N TYR A 391 2.27 -28.17 15.43
CA TYR A 391 2.71 -26.77 15.54
C TYR A 391 3.81 -26.70 16.59
N TYR A 392 4.95 -26.14 16.21
CA TYR A 392 5.99 -25.83 17.18
C TYR A 392 6.07 -24.32 17.37
N VAL A 393 5.81 -23.91 18.61
CA VAL A 393 5.67 -22.51 18.99
C VAL A 393 6.96 -22.04 19.62
N HIS A 394 7.55 -20.98 19.10
CA HIS A 394 8.75 -20.40 19.70
C HIS A 394 8.75 -18.86 19.72
N ASN A 395 7.72 -18.20 19.18
CA ASN A 395 7.57 -16.76 19.17
C ASN A 395 8.82 -15.98 18.65
N THR A 396 9.62 -16.55 17.74
CA THR A 396 10.86 -15.92 17.25
C THR A 396 10.61 -14.55 16.62
N GLY A 397 9.48 -14.34 15.98
CA GLY A 397 9.09 -13.06 15.41
C GLY A 397 8.01 -12.35 16.20
N ALA A 398 7.76 -12.78 17.45
CA ALA A 398 6.72 -12.17 18.27
C ALA A 398 7.14 -10.77 18.71
N GLN A 399 6.17 -9.87 18.80
CA GLN A 399 6.37 -8.45 19.12
C GLN A 399 5.24 -7.97 20.03
N PHE A 400 5.56 -7.00 20.86
CA PHE A 400 4.56 -6.28 21.65
C PHE A 400 4.86 -4.78 21.60
N LEU A 401 3.87 -4.00 21.27
CA LEU A 401 3.91 -2.54 21.28
C LEU A 401 2.65 -2.02 21.99
N ASP A 402 2.84 -1.14 22.97
CA ASP A 402 1.75 -0.37 23.58
C ASP A 402 2.19 1.09 23.61
N GLY A 403 1.56 1.94 22.79
CA GLY A 403 2.09 3.27 22.56
C GLY A 403 1.09 4.30 22.07
N PHE A 404 1.55 5.53 22.16
CA PHE A 404 0.84 6.73 21.76
C PHE A 404 1.73 7.60 20.88
N GLN A 405 1.15 8.16 19.82
CA GLN A 405 1.78 9.18 19.01
C GLN A 405 0.85 10.38 18.81
N SER A 406 1.37 11.58 18.98
CA SER A 406 0.73 12.83 18.59
C SER A 406 1.52 13.49 17.46
N ARG A 407 0.82 14.05 16.46
CA ARG A 407 1.39 14.90 15.42
C ARG A 407 0.61 16.20 15.36
N LEU A 408 1.27 17.29 15.71
CA LEU A 408 0.69 18.63 15.73
C LEU A 408 1.43 19.48 14.73
N ALA A 409 0.77 19.90 13.66
CA ALA A 409 1.41 20.62 12.58
C ALA A 409 0.71 21.93 12.25
N LEU A 410 1.50 22.92 11.88
CA LEU A 410 1.06 24.11 11.19
C LEU A 410 1.67 24.14 9.79
N PHE A 411 0.89 24.55 8.81
CA PHE A 411 1.37 24.66 7.43
C PHE A 411 0.74 25.83 6.70
N ALA A 412 1.48 26.34 5.72
CA ALA A 412 1.02 27.37 4.81
C ALA A 412 1.55 27.12 3.41
N GLN A 413 0.73 27.44 2.42
CA GLN A 413 1.07 27.38 0.99
C GLN A 413 0.50 28.61 0.31
N ASP A 414 1.20 29.10 -0.72
CA ASP A 414 0.68 30.15 -1.57
C ASP A 414 1.01 29.89 -3.05
N GLU A 415 0.06 30.15 -3.88
CA GLU A 415 0.18 30.19 -5.32
C GLU A 415 0.19 31.65 -5.76
N TRP A 416 1.35 32.13 -6.22
CA TRP A 416 1.55 33.50 -6.66
C TRP A 416 1.65 33.60 -8.17
N ARG A 417 0.65 34.18 -8.81
CA ARG A 417 0.68 34.56 -10.23
C ARG A 417 1.46 35.84 -10.38
N VAL A 418 2.77 35.74 -10.58
CA VAL A 418 3.65 36.91 -10.72
C VAL A 418 3.20 37.75 -11.90
N ASN A 419 3.00 37.10 -13.05
CA ASN A 419 2.46 37.70 -14.29
C ASN A 419 1.77 36.57 -15.13
N GLN A 420 1.43 36.88 -16.39
CA GLN A 420 0.80 35.94 -17.31
C GLN A 420 1.68 34.72 -17.67
N LYS A 421 3.02 34.87 -17.55
CA LYS A 421 3.98 33.81 -17.90
C LYS A 421 4.54 33.06 -16.71
N VAL A 422 4.57 33.67 -15.53
CA VAL A 422 5.25 33.12 -14.35
C VAL A 422 4.24 32.86 -13.24
N ASN A 423 4.19 31.62 -12.78
CA ASN A 423 3.47 31.21 -11.59
C ASN A 423 4.43 30.52 -10.63
N VAL A 424 4.36 30.84 -9.34
CA VAL A 424 5.23 30.29 -8.29
C VAL A 424 4.37 29.75 -7.18
N HIS A 425 4.57 28.48 -6.81
CA HIS A 425 3.97 27.88 -5.63
C HIS A 425 5.05 27.68 -4.58
N TYR A 426 4.78 28.05 -3.36
CA TYR A 426 5.67 27.78 -2.25
C TYR A 426 4.89 27.41 -1.01
N GLY A 427 5.53 26.63 -0.15
CA GLY A 427 4.88 26.17 1.07
C GLY A 427 5.88 25.80 2.15
N ILE A 428 5.42 25.83 3.38
CA ILE A 428 6.17 25.43 4.56
C ILE A 428 5.28 24.66 5.52
N ARG A 429 5.86 23.69 6.21
CA ARG A 429 5.26 22.94 7.31
C ARG A 429 6.24 22.86 8.47
N ALA A 430 5.73 23.04 9.66
CA ALA A 430 6.40 22.68 10.90
C ALA A 430 5.50 21.74 11.70
N GLU A 431 6.05 20.64 12.19
CA GLU A 431 5.32 19.60 12.89
C GLU A 431 6.05 19.16 14.15
N TYR A 432 5.40 19.20 15.29
CA TYR A 432 5.81 18.51 16.48
C TYR A 432 5.25 17.08 16.46
N SER A 433 6.11 16.09 16.68
CA SER A 433 5.73 14.69 16.87
C SER A 433 6.19 14.21 18.25
N GLY A 434 5.25 13.84 19.09
CA GLY A 434 5.48 13.22 20.39
C GLY A 434 5.13 11.73 20.31
N ILE A 435 6.05 10.88 20.72
CA ILE A 435 5.90 9.42 20.75
C ILE A 435 6.27 8.92 22.12
N SER A 436 5.45 8.04 22.70
CA SER A 436 5.75 7.37 23.96
C SER A 436 5.08 6.02 24.04
N GLY A 437 5.69 5.09 24.75
CA GLY A 437 5.14 3.76 24.92
C GLY A 437 6.15 2.79 25.53
N LYS A 438 5.85 1.52 25.35
CA LYS A 438 6.71 0.39 25.71
C LYS A 438 6.62 -0.68 24.64
N ALA A 439 7.72 -1.33 24.37
CA ALA A 439 7.81 -2.41 23.41
C ALA A 439 8.63 -3.58 23.95
N ALA A 440 8.33 -4.77 23.48
CA ALA A 440 9.13 -5.96 23.72
C ALA A 440 9.40 -6.65 22.40
N HIS A 441 10.64 -6.99 22.20
CA HIS A 441 11.13 -7.68 21.01
C HIS A 441 11.98 -8.87 21.43
N ASN A 442 11.92 -9.94 20.67
CA ASN A 442 12.87 -11.02 20.80
C ASN A 442 14.16 -10.66 20.03
N LEU A 443 14.91 -9.70 20.55
CA LEU A 443 16.12 -9.20 19.89
C LEU A 443 17.35 -10.07 20.09
N ASP A 444 17.39 -10.82 21.19
CA ASP A 444 18.66 -11.43 21.60
C ASP A 444 18.82 -12.89 21.21
N GLY A 445 17.80 -13.55 20.70
CA GLY A 445 17.86 -14.96 20.28
C GLY A 445 18.30 -15.94 21.38
N LYS A 446 18.49 -15.45 22.60
CA LYS A 446 19.19 -16.18 23.67
C LYS A 446 18.42 -17.35 24.23
N ASP A 447 17.08 -17.34 24.18
CA ASP A 447 16.26 -18.39 24.76
C ASP A 447 15.38 -19.14 23.77
N ASN A 448 15.59 -18.95 22.48
CA ASN A 448 14.81 -19.59 21.43
C ASN A 448 15.15 -21.06 21.18
N ASN A 449 16.05 -21.63 21.96
CA ASN A 449 16.48 -23.02 21.79
C ASN A 449 15.43 -24.05 22.22
N SER A 450 14.36 -23.66 22.92
CA SER A 450 13.28 -24.57 23.14
C SER A 450 12.19 -24.32 22.09
N ARG A 451 12.20 -25.09 21.05
CA ARG A 451 11.15 -25.11 19.99
C ARG A 451 9.71 -25.29 20.51
N TYR A 452 9.54 -25.46 21.80
CA TYR A 452 8.28 -25.78 22.46
C TYR A 452 7.83 -24.73 23.49
N ASN A 453 8.75 -23.88 23.96
CA ASN A 453 8.50 -22.92 25.04
C ASN A 453 8.86 -21.50 24.61
N GLY A 454 8.25 -21.02 23.54
CA GLY A 454 8.48 -19.65 23.05
C GLY A 454 8.44 -18.61 24.16
N TRP A 455 9.08 -17.45 23.95
CA TRP A 455 9.11 -16.39 24.92
C TRP A 455 7.75 -15.71 25.12
N THR A 456 7.53 -15.20 26.32
CA THR A 456 6.37 -14.36 26.69
C THR A 456 6.88 -13.08 27.35
N LEU A 457 5.98 -12.13 27.61
CA LEU A 457 6.36 -10.89 28.31
C LEU A 457 6.89 -11.13 29.74
N GLU A 458 6.64 -12.32 30.33
CA GLU A 458 7.12 -12.73 31.64
C GLU A 458 8.37 -13.63 31.58
N SER A 459 8.84 -13.97 30.39
CA SER A 459 10.00 -14.84 30.23
C SER A 459 11.28 -14.17 30.73
N PRO A 460 12.22 -14.92 31.37
CA PRO A 460 13.52 -14.39 31.75
C PRO A 460 14.26 -13.76 30.56
N GLY A 461 14.78 -12.56 30.76
CA GLY A 461 15.52 -11.82 29.69
C GLY A 461 14.63 -11.00 28.75
N VAL A 462 13.31 -11.15 28.80
CA VAL A 462 12.38 -10.25 28.08
C VAL A 462 12.12 -9.02 28.91
N THR A 463 12.32 -7.86 28.33
CA THR A 463 12.12 -6.58 29.01
C THR A 463 11.17 -5.71 28.18
N LEU A 464 10.14 -5.19 28.82
CA LEU A 464 9.34 -4.11 28.25
C LEU A 464 10.15 -2.82 28.29
N THR A 465 10.73 -2.47 27.16
CA THR A 465 11.57 -1.27 27.03
C THR A 465 10.69 -0.04 26.84
N PRO A 466 10.67 0.91 27.81
CA PRO A 466 9.95 2.14 27.62
C PRO A 466 10.70 3.06 26.65
N PHE A 467 9.94 3.79 25.83
CA PHE A 467 10.48 4.81 24.95
C PHE A 467 9.67 6.11 25.05
N ARG A 468 10.35 7.22 24.86
CA ARG A 468 9.71 8.55 24.77
C ARG A 468 10.58 9.46 23.91
N ARG A 469 9.96 10.02 22.87
CA ARG A 469 10.62 10.97 21.95
C ARG A 469 9.71 12.15 21.66
N ASN A 470 10.36 13.32 21.53
CA ASN A 470 9.74 14.55 21.09
C ASN A 470 10.64 15.14 20.01
N VAL A 471 10.12 15.27 18.81
CA VAL A 471 10.90 15.68 17.65
C VAL A 471 10.14 16.74 16.84
N ILE A 472 10.88 17.51 16.08
CA ILE A 472 10.34 18.47 15.11
C ILE A 472 10.59 17.93 13.71
N ASN A 473 9.52 17.70 12.98
CA ASN A 473 9.51 17.42 11.54
C ASN A 473 9.22 18.69 10.76
N GLY A 474 9.47 18.67 9.47
CA GLY A 474 9.15 19.82 8.64
C GLY A 474 9.26 19.53 7.16
N ALA A 475 8.72 20.46 6.36
CA ALA A 475 8.84 20.43 4.92
C ALA A 475 8.82 21.85 4.35
N ALA A 476 9.50 22.01 3.23
CA ALA A 476 9.45 23.24 2.44
C ALA A 476 9.35 22.88 0.95
N THR A 477 8.59 23.65 0.19
CA THR A 477 8.40 23.46 -1.26
C THR A 477 8.53 24.77 -2.00
N LEU A 478 9.11 24.69 -3.20
CA LEU A 478 9.17 25.79 -4.16
C LEU A 478 8.98 25.22 -5.56
N ILE A 479 7.94 25.66 -6.26
CA ILE A 479 7.62 25.23 -7.62
C ILE A 479 7.48 26.48 -8.49
N GLY A 480 8.23 26.54 -9.59
CA GLY A 480 8.15 27.57 -10.59
C GLY A 480 7.61 27.04 -11.90
N TYR A 481 6.62 27.73 -12.47
CA TYR A 481 6.10 27.48 -13.81
C TYR A 481 6.39 28.68 -14.70
N TYR A 482 6.86 28.42 -15.90
CA TYR A 482 7.10 29.42 -16.91
C TYR A 482 6.41 29.09 -18.22
N ASN A 483 5.46 29.91 -18.63
CA ASN A 483 4.73 29.78 -19.89
C ASN A 483 5.55 30.39 -21.01
N LEU A 484 6.21 29.56 -21.81
CA LEU A 484 6.98 30.00 -23.00
C LEU A 484 6.06 30.64 -24.04
N ASN A 485 4.94 29.98 -24.31
CA ASN A 485 3.84 30.44 -25.19
C ASN A 485 2.51 29.75 -24.80
N SER A 486 1.51 29.85 -25.66
CA SER A 486 0.18 29.25 -25.41
C SER A 486 0.18 27.70 -25.36
N HIS A 487 1.22 27.04 -25.79
CA HIS A 487 1.31 25.58 -25.87
C HIS A 487 2.43 25.01 -25.03
N TRP A 488 3.57 25.69 -24.91
CA TRP A 488 4.73 25.21 -24.20
C TRP A 488 4.93 25.92 -22.88
N GLY A 489 5.30 25.13 -21.88
CA GLY A 489 5.74 25.61 -20.59
C GLY A 489 6.96 24.84 -20.09
N ALA A 490 7.58 25.38 -19.07
CA ALA A 490 8.64 24.73 -18.30
C ALA A 490 8.31 24.79 -16.82
N GLU A 491 8.79 23.82 -16.07
CA GLU A 491 8.62 23.80 -14.61
C GLU A 491 9.90 23.36 -13.90
N ILE A 492 10.03 23.82 -12.67
CA ILE A 492 11.04 23.38 -11.72
C ILE A 492 10.38 23.20 -10.36
N ASN A 493 10.65 22.08 -9.69
CA ASN A 493 10.12 21.75 -8.38
C ASN A 493 11.27 21.43 -7.43
N ALA A 494 11.31 22.07 -6.28
CA ALA A 494 12.24 21.79 -5.21
C ALA A 494 11.45 21.47 -3.93
N ILE A 495 11.69 20.32 -3.34
CA ILE A 495 11.02 19.86 -2.11
C ILE A 495 12.11 19.40 -1.13
N ALA A 496 12.06 19.90 0.08
CA ALA A 496 12.88 19.45 1.19
C ALA A 496 11.97 19.00 2.33
N SER A 497 12.27 17.86 2.93
CA SER A 497 11.56 17.39 4.12
C SER A 497 12.51 16.79 5.12
N LEU A 498 12.13 16.88 6.40
CA LEU A 498 12.82 16.31 7.54
C LEU A 498 11.82 15.47 8.33
N ASN A 499 12.08 14.19 8.44
CA ASN A 499 11.23 13.26 9.17
C ASN A 499 12.04 12.51 10.23
N HIS A 500 11.33 11.99 11.23
CA HIS A 500 11.84 11.08 12.23
C HIS A 500 10.95 9.83 12.27
N PRO A 501 11.42 8.73 12.88
CA PRO A 501 10.63 7.52 13.06
C PRO A 501 9.25 7.79 13.65
N ASN A 502 8.27 7.00 13.23
CA ASN A 502 6.92 6.99 13.78
C ASN A 502 6.73 5.88 14.82
N LEU A 503 5.56 5.83 15.46
CA LEU A 503 5.25 4.83 16.50
C LEU A 503 5.41 3.39 15.98
N GLY A 504 5.01 3.09 14.74
CA GLY A 504 5.09 1.74 14.17
C GLY A 504 6.50 1.17 14.18
N GLN A 505 7.50 2.00 13.92
CA GLN A 505 8.88 1.56 13.86
C GLN A 505 9.45 1.11 15.23
N TYR A 506 8.83 1.52 16.34
CA TYR A 506 9.19 1.02 17.67
C TYR A 506 8.62 -0.37 17.98
N GLY A 507 7.66 -0.86 17.18
CA GLY A 507 7.12 -2.21 17.25
C GLY A 507 7.91 -3.24 16.45
N ASP A 508 8.81 -2.81 15.58
CA ASP A 508 9.69 -3.70 14.80
C ASP A 508 10.71 -4.42 15.70
N SER A 509 11.31 -5.49 15.17
CA SER A 509 12.22 -6.37 15.91
C SER A 509 13.53 -5.70 16.38
N SER A 510 13.69 -4.40 16.18
CA SER A 510 14.87 -3.64 16.61
C SER A 510 14.50 -2.24 17.06
N VAL A 511 15.35 -1.62 17.88
CA VAL A 511 15.21 -0.20 18.20
C VAL A 511 15.41 0.62 16.93
N PRO A 512 14.47 1.50 16.55
CA PRO A 512 14.59 2.29 15.34
C PRO A 512 15.73 3.29 15.45
N PHE A 513 16.30 3.67 14.31
CA PHE A 513 17.17 4.82 14.25
C PHE A 513 16.41 6.09 14.61
N GLU A 514 16.78 6.71 15.71
CA GLU A 514 16.05 7.86 16.27
C GLU A 514 16.46 9.21 15.68
N GLY A 515 17.41 9.22 14.75
CA GLY A 515 17.89 10.43 14.10
C GLY A 515 16.97 10.94 12.99
N ALA A 516 17.30 12.12 12.53
CA ALA A 516 16.57 12.77 11.43
C ALA A 516 16.84 12.09 10.08
N GLN A 517 15.81 11.99 9.26
CA GLN A 517 15.84 11.47 7.89
C GLN A 517 15.52 12.59 6.90
N PRO A 518 16.52 13.40 6.49
CA PRO A 518 16.30 14.44 5.49
C PRO A 518 16.07 13.83 4.09
N SER A 519 15.19 14.47 3.34
CA SER A 519 14.88 14.10 1.95
C SER A 519 14.80 15.36 1.08
N TYR A 520 15.41 15.29 -0.08
CA TYR A 520 15.44 16.37 -1.07
C TYR A 520 14.99 15.82 -2.42
N ILE A 521 14.05 16.52 -3.06
CA ILE A 521 13.59 16.20 -4.40
C ILE A 521 13.75 17.45 -5.25
N LEU A 522 14.45 17.32 -6.36
CA LEU A 522 14.54 18.33 -7.41
C LEU A 522 14.00 17.74 -8.71
N ARG A 523 13.01 18.41 -9.29
CA ARG A 523 12.44 18.02 -10.59
C ARG A 523 12.46 19.23 -11.53
N GLY A 524 12.67 18.98 -12.80
CA GLY A 524 12.59 20.05 -13.80
C GLY A 524 12.30 19.47 -15.18
N GLY A 525 11.57 20.24 -15.98
CA GLY A 525 11.24 19.79 -17.32
C GLY A 525 10.28 20.71 -18.06
N ILE A 526 9.65 20.13 -19.05
CA ILE A 526 8.79 20.83 -20.01
C ILE A 526 7.41 20.19 -20.05
N ASN A 527 6.44 21.00 -20.39
CA ASN A 527 5.09 20.56 -20.71
C ASN A 527 4.61 21.17 -22.02
N PHE A 528 3.71 20.47 -22.67
CA PHE A 528 3.08 20.90 -23.92
C PHE A 528 1.61 20.55 -23.90
N LYS A 529 0.75 21.49 -24.34
CA LYS A 529 -0.67 21.26 -24.43
C LYS A 529 -1.27 21.92 -25.67
N ASN A 530 -2.01 21.14 -26.42
CA ASN A 530 -2.88 21.61 -27.47
C ASN A 530 -4.20 20.82 -27.46
N LYS A 531 -5.02 20.93 -28.51
CA LYS A 531 -6.34 20.29 -28.58
C LYS A 531 -6.31 18.74 -28.60
N TRP A 532 -5.18 18.15 -28.98
CA TRP A 532 -5.06 16.68 -29.19
C TRP A 532 -3.90 16.03 -28.44
N LEU A 533 -2.96 16.81 -27.90
CA LEU A 533 -1.81 16.31 -27.11
C LEU A 533 -1.66 17.14 -25.84
N ASP A 534 -1.61 16.45 -24.69
CA ASP A 534 -1.21 16.96 -23.39
C ASP A 534 0.00 16.12 -22.94
N PHE A 535 1.14 16.76 -22.70
CA PHE A 535 2.42 16.10 -22.53
C PHE A 535 3.23 16.82 -21.44
N GLN A 536 3.85 16.03 -20.56
CA GLN A 536 4.81 16.52 -19.57
C GLN A 536 6.03 15.59 -19.55
N SER A 537 7.23 16.16 -19.45
CA SER A 537 8.45 15.38 -19.34
C SER A 537 9.37 16.02 -18.31
N LEU A 538 9.71 15.26 -17.27
CA LEU A 538 10.43 15.72 -16.09
C LEU A 538 11.67 14.86 -15.81
N LEU A 539 12.79 15.49 -15.56
CA LEU A 539 13.94 14.90 -14.87
C LEU A 539 13.73 15.04 -13.37
N THR A 540 14.10 14.01 -12.62
CA THR A 540 13.97 13.96 -11.17
C THR A 540 15.29 13.53 -10.54
N TYR A 541 15.77 14.29 -9.59
CA TYR A 541 16.82 13.90 -8.66
C TYR A 541 16.21 13.83 -7.26
N LEU A 542 16.46 12.72 -6.57
CA LEU A 542 16.04 12.51 -5.20
C LEU A 542 17.22 12.03 -4.38
N LYS A 543 17.39 12.59 -3.21
CA LYS A 543 18.27 12.09 -2.16
C LYS A 543 17.50 11.99 -0.85
N ARG A 544 17.56 10.82 -0.21
CA ARG A 544 17.09 10.60 1.16
C ARG A 544 18.23 10.03 1.96
N SER A 545 18.53 10.63 3.10
CA SER A 545 19.59 10.15 3.99
C SER A 545 19.01 9.46 5.21
N ASN A 546 19.85 8.62 5.84
CA ASN A 546 19.54 7.92 7.07
C ASN A 546 18.29 7.03 6.97
N SER A 547 18.05 6.44 5.80
CA SER A 547 17.05 5.37 5.70
C SER A 547 17.50 4.20 6.56
N TYR A 548 16.57 3.69 7.37
CA TYR A 548 16.86 2.58 8.28
C TYR A 548 16.32 1.28 7.70
N GLU A 549 17.12 0.23 7.79
CA GLU A 549 16.71 -1.12 7.45
C GLU A 549 17.30 -2.11 8.46
N MET A 550 16.47 -3.06 8.87
CA MET A 550 16.93 -4.22 9.59
C MET A 550 17.09 -5.36 8.59
N GLY A 551 18.35 -5.67 8.28
CA GLY A 551 18.71 -6.79 7.43
C GLY A 551 18.74 -8.11 8.20
N MET A 552 18.29 -9.18 7.58
CA MET A 552 18.50 -10.56 8.04
C MET A 552 19.60 -11.18 7.19
N TRP A 553 20.68 -11.61 7.84
CA TRP A 553 21.86 -12.14 7.19
C TRP A 553 22.09 -13.57 7.62
N THR A 554 22.27 -14.48 6.67
CA THR A 554 22.41 -15.91 6.95
C THR A 554 23.80 -16.37 6.56
N HIS A 555 24.47 -17.07 7.50
CA HIS A 555 25.75 -17.72 7.31
C HIS A 555 25.67 -19.18 7.74
N LYS A 556 26.34 -20.06 6.99
CA LYS A 556 26.45 -21.48 7.33
C LYS A 556 27.63 -21.67 8.27
N LEU A 557 27.33 -22.03 9.53
CA LEU A 557 28.37 -22.18 10.55
C LEU A 557 29.44 -23.21 10.14
N SER A 558 30.69 -22.82 10.24
CA SER A 558 31.86 -23.65 9.93
C SER A 558 32.12 -24.74 11.00
N HIS A 559 31.72 -24.46 12.23
CA HIS A 559 31.81 -25.37 13.38
C HIS A 559 30.62 -25.15 14.33
N ALA A 560 30.42 -26.05 15.28
CA ALA A 560 29.38 -25.91 16.27
C ALA A 560 29.61 -24.68 17.16
N ALA A 561 28.67 -23.76 17.19
CA ALA A 561 28.73 -22.49 17.93
C ALA A 561 27.34 -21.95 18.24
N GLY A 562 27.21 -21.12 19.29
CA GLY A 562 25.92 -20.49 19.63
C GLY A 562 24.81 -21.48 19.97
N GLY A 563 25.15 -22.74 20.35
CA GLY A 563 24.14 -23.79 20.58
C GLY A 563 23.67 -24.52 19.32
N TYR A 564 24.21 -24.20 18.14
CA TYR A 564 23.89 -24.83 16.86
C TYR A 564 25.01 -25.75 16.39
N PRO A 565 24.69 -26.82 15.62
CA PRO A 565 25.68 -27.71 15.04
C PRO A 565 26.45 -27.05 13.88
N ALA A 566 27.63 -27.61 13.55
CA ALA A 566 28.32 -27.25 12.33
C ALA A 566 27.40 -27.47 11.09
N GLY A 567 27.47 -26.55 10.14
CA GLY A 567 26.62 -26.59 8.94
C GLY A 567 25.23 -26.02 9.10
N TYR A 568 24.82 -25.57 10.29
CA TYR A 568 23.58 -24.86 10.53
C TYR A 568 23.61 -23.47 9.85
N ASN A 569 22.50 -23.07 9.24
CA ASN A 569 22.34 -21.74 8.68
C ASN A 569 21.86 -20.77 9.77
N GLU A 570 22.82 -20.11 10.43
CA GLU A 570 22.51 -19.08 11.43
C GLU A 570 22.07 -17.79 10.74
N THR A 571 20.99 -17.17 11.24
CA THR A 571 20.52 -15.88 10.77
C THR A 571 20.68 -14.84 11.87
N VAL A 572 21.40 -13.76 11.55
CA VAL A 572 21.59 -12.62 12.45
C VAL A 572 20.86 -11.40 11.89
N TYR A 573 20.39 -10.55 12.80
CA TYR A 573 19.71 -9.31 12.47
C TYR A 573 20.68 -8.14 12.68
N VAL A 574 20.93 -7.36 11.64
CA VAL A 574 21.79 -6.19 11.70
C VAL A 574 21.02 -4.96 11.27
N SER A 575 20.92 -4.02 12.20
CA SER A 575 20.35 -2.70 11.91
C SER A 575 21.39 -1.85 11.20
N SER A 576 21.02 -1.28 10.07
CA SER A 576 21.92 -0.45 9.26
C SER A 576 21.21 0.78 8.69
N LEU A 577 22.02 1.80 8.43
CA LEU A 577 21.58 3.02 7.77
C LEU A 577 22.14 3.07 6.37
N TYR A 578 21.37 3.66 5.47
CA TYR A 578 21.82 3.94 4.12
C TYR A 578 21.20 5.25 3.61
N ASP A 579 21.87 5.84 2.65
CA ASP A 579 21.29 6.89 1.84
C ASP A 579 20.71 6.28 0.56
N MET A 580 19.64 6.88 0.06
CA MET A 580 19.05 6.53 -1.22
C MET A 580 19.25 7.69 -2.19
N GLU A 581 19.78 7.40 -3.37
CA GLU A 581 19.83 8.36 -4.48
C GLU A 581 19.07 7.82 -5.68
N VAL A 582 18.30 8.70 -6.31
CA VAL A 582 17.55 8.36 -7.53
C VAL A 582 17.72 9.45 -8.55
N LEU A 583 18.21 9.08 -9.72
CA LEU A 583 18.08 9.88 -10.92
C LEU A 583 16.99 9.26 -11.78
N GLY A 584 15.98 10.04 -12.13
CA GLY A 584 14.82 9.56 -12.87
C GLY A 584 14.42 10.51 -14.00
N TRP A 585 13.70 9.95 -14.97
CA TRP A 585 13.04 10.69 -16.04
C TRP A 585 11.64 10.11 -16.21
N THR A 586 10.63 10.97 -16.19
CA THR A 586 9.24 10.57 -16.38
C THR A 586 8.63 11.40 -17.49
N THR A 587 8.01 10.74 -18.44
CA THR A 587 7.17 11.37 -19.47
C THR A 587 5.76 10.81 -19.36
N ASP A 588 4.81 11.70 -19.19
CA ASP A 588 3.39 11.41 -19.15
C ASP A 588 2.69 12.14 -20.28
N MET A 589 1.92 11.43 -21.10
CA MET A 589 1.27 12.00 -22.27
C MET A 589 -0.13 11.46 -22.48
N ILE A 590 -1.01 12.34 -22.91
CA ILE A 590 -2.35 11.98 -23.38
C ILE A 590 -2.54 12.50 -24.80
N LEU A 591 -2.83 11.58 -25.68
CA LEU A 591 -3.05 11.81 -27.10
C LEU A 591 -4.52 11.54 -27.41
N SER A 592 -5.24 12.52 -27.98
CA SER A 592 -6.64 12.42 -28.41
C SER A 592 -6.79 12.95 -29.84
N PRO A 593 -6.28 12.23 -30.87
CA PRO A 593 -6.15 12.73 -32.24
C PRO A 593 -7.48 12.87 -32.96
N PHE A 594 -8.49 12.08 -32.56
CA PHE A 594 -9.85 12.11 -33.13
C PHE A 594 -10.90 11.78 -32.07
N LYS A 595 -12.16 12.08 -32.35
CA LYS A 595 -13.27 11.91 -31.41
C LYS A 595 -13.39 10.46 -30.92
N GLY A 596 -13.46 10.31 -29.62
CA GLY A 596 -13.66 9.02 -28.95
C GLY A 596 -12.36 8.25 -28.68
N PHE A 597 -11.25 8.55 -29.33
CA PHE A 597 -9.98 7.90 -29.06
C PHE A 597 -9.15 8.71 -28.06
N THR A 598 -8.61 8.01 -27.07
CA THR A 598 -7.62 8.54 -26.13
C THR A 598 -6.54 7.49 -25.91
N PHE A 599 -5.30 7.92 -25.96
CA PHE A 599 -4.15 7.13 -25.60
C PHE A 599 -3.42 7.83 -24.46
N HIS A 600 -3.28 7.15 -23.32
CA HIS A 600 -2.43 7.56 -22.22
C HIS A 600 -1.14 6.76 -22.27
N GLY A 601 -0.01 7.42 -22.23
CA GLY A 601 1.32 6.81 -22.18
C GLY A 601 2.12 7.38 -21.02
N LEU A 602 2.60 6.51 -20.13
CA LEU A 602 3.48 6.88 -19.03
C LEU A 602 4.79 6.12 -19.16
N PHE A 603 5.91 6.85 -19.23
CA PHE A 603 7.25 6.31 -19.39
C PHE A 603 8.10 6.79 -18.22
N THR A 604 8.58 5.86 -17.40
CA THR A 604 9.44 6.15 -16.25
C THR A 604 10.74 5.38 -16.38
N PHE A 605 11.85 6.10 -16.33
CA PHE A 605 13.20 5.54 -16.25
C PHE A 605 13.84 6.06 -14.97
N ARG A 606 14.37 5.17 -14.14
CA ARG A 606 14.99 5.57 -12.88
C ARG A 606 16.17 4.68 -12.51
N ILE A 607 17.11 5.25 -11.78
CA ILE A 607 18.29 4.59 -11.27
C ILE A 607 18.33 4.75 -9.74
N PRO A 608 17.53 3.98 -8.99
CA PRO A 608 17.60 4.01 -7.53
C PRO A 608 18.84 3.24 -7.05
N ARG A 609 19.65 3.87 -6.20
CA ARG A 609 20.89 3.30 -5.66
C ARG A 609 20.97 3.48 -4.16
N TYR A 610 21.54 2.48 -3.50
CA TYR A 610 22.07 2.63 -2.15
C TYR A 610 23.34 3.49 -2.19
N GLN A 611 23.54 4.30 -1.17
CA GLN A 611 24.74 5.07 -0.90
C GLN A 611 25.03 5.01 0.59
N ASN A 612 26.33 5.07 0.98
CA ASN A 612 26.74 5.00 2.37
C ASN A 612 26.14 3.79 3.10
N TYR A 613 26.13 2.63 2.45
CA TYR A 613 25.50 1.42 2.96
C TYR A 613 26.54 0.33 3.20
N SER A 614 27.07 0.29 4.41
CA SER A 614 27.96 -0.80 4.87
C SER A 614 27.52 -1.32 6.22
N PHE A 615 27.82 -2.57 6.48
CA PHE A 615 27.61 -3.24 7.77
C PHE A 615 28.49 -4.48 7.89
N THR A 616 28.65 -4.94 9.14
CA THR A 616 29.48 -6.09 9.48
C THR A 616 28.67 -7.05 10.35
N PRO A 617 28.02 -8.09 9.79
CA PRO A 617 27.38 -9.12 10.59
C PRO A 617 28.44 -9.95 11.32
N VAL A 618 28.14 -10.35 12.55
CA VAL A 618 28.96 -11.23 13.36
C VAL A 618 28.17 -12.48 13.70
N PHE A 619 28.69 -13.64 13.33
CA PHE A 619 28.06 -14.94 13.58
C PHE A 619 28.68 -15.67 14.75
N SER A 620 27.97 -16.66 15.30
CA SER A 620 28.37 -17.37 16.51
C SER A 620 29.71 -18.13 16.38
N ASP A 621 30.06 -18.56 15.17
CA ASP A 621 31.34 -19.21 14.88
C ASP A 621 32.51 -18.25 14.71
N GLY A 622 32.28 -16.95 14.96
CA GLY A 622 33.27 -15.89 14.82
C GLY A 622 33.44 -15.38 13.39
N TYR A 623 32.69 -15.91 12.41
CA TYR A 623 32.73 -15.36 11.08
C TYR A 623 32.18 -13.93 11.10
N SER A 624 32.90 -13.02 10.45
CA SER A 624 32.57 -11.62 10.34
C SER A 624 33.20 -11.06 9.06
N GLU A 625 32.43 -10.37 8.26
CA GLU A 625 32.88 -9.76 7.01
C GLU A 625 32.20 -8.39 6.85
N GLU A 626 32.97 -7.39 6.44
CA GLU A 626 32.43 -6.08 6.11
C GLU A 626 31.84 -6.12 4.70
N TYR A 627 30.56 -5.75 4.58
CA TYR A 627 29.85 -5.64 3.32
C TYR A 627 29.58 -4.17 2.99
N ASP A 628 29.94 -3.74 1.79
CA ASP A 628 29.60 -2.42 1.23
C ASP A 628 28.71 -2.58 0.00
N PHE A 629 27.50 -2.06 0.10
CA PHE A 629 26.52 -2.06 -0.98
C PHE A 629 26.32 -0.69 -1.63
N SER A 630 27.19 0.27 -1.31
CA SER A 630 27.15 1.61 -1.93
C SER A 630 27.26 1.49 -3.45
N GLY A 631 26.39 2.22 -4.16
CA GLY A 631 26.27 2.17 -5.62
C GLY A 631 25.42 1.02 -6.18
N LYS A 632 25.05 0.00 -5.38
CA LYS A 632 24.14 -1.08 -5.83
C LYS A 632 22.73 -0.54 -6.06
N ARG A 633 22.00 -1.20 -6.96
CA ARG A 633 20.60 -0.90 -7.22
C ARG A 633 19.74 -1.33 -6.03
N ILE A 634 18.76 -0.51 -5.69
CA ILE A 634 17.75 -0.86 -4.68
C ILE A 634 16.96 -2.07 -5.17
N THR A 635 16.82 -3.08 -4.29
CA THR A 635 16.11 -4.33 -4.57
C THR A 635 14.63 -4.10 -4.81
N SER A 636 13.98 -5.03 -5.50
CA SER A 636 12.55 -5.04 -5.79
C SER A 636 12.03 -3.80 -6.57
N SER A 637 12.93 -2.94 -7.06
CA SER A 637 12.60 -1.74 -7.83
C SER A 637 12.97 -1.92 -9.31
N SER A 638 12.00 -1.70 -10.19
CA SER A 638 12.23 -1.68 -11.65
C SER A 638 12.83 -0.34 -12.05
N GLY A 639 13.87 -0.39 -12.92
CA GLY A 639 14.50 0.82 -13.45
C GLY A 639 13.71 1.46 -14.60
N THR A 640 12.88 0.68 -15.28
CA THR A 640 12.01 1.14 -16.38
C THR A 640 10.61 0.64 -16.15
N GLU A 641 9.66 1.56 -16.20
CA GLU A 641 8.23 1.29 -16.16
C GLU A 641 7.57 2.01 -17.35
N ILE A 642 6.76 1.28 -18.12
CA ILE A 642 6.05 1.84 -19.27
C ILE A 642 4.58 1.45 -19.14
N GLU A 643 3.69 2.42 -19.21
CA GLU A 643 2.25 2.18 -19.26
C GLU A 643 1.70 2.67 -20.60
N LEU A 644 0.91 1.82 -21.24
CA LEU A 644 0.28 2.08 -22.55
C LEU A 644 -1.21 1.81 -22.40
N GLU A 645 -2.03 2.84 -22.55
CA GLU A 645 -3.46 2.77 -22.24
C GLU A 645 -4.33 3.39 -23.34
N PRO A 646 -4.49 2.70 -24.47
CA PRO A 646 -5.45 3.12 -25.48
C PRO A 646 -6.88 2.87 -25.01
N SER A 647 -7.77 3.82 -25.30
CA SER A 647 -9.21 3.66 -25.14
C SER A 647 -9.96 4.29 -26.31
N TYR A 648 -11.08 3.66 -26.67
CA TYR A 648 -11.96 4.16 -27.73
C TYR A 648 -13.42 4.08 -27.31
N GLU A 649 -14.08 5.24 -27.34
CA GLU A 649 -15.50 5.37 -27.05
C GLU A 649 -16.28 5.68 -28.34
N THR A 650 -17.27 4.85 -28.63
CA THR A 650 -18.14 5.04 -29.79
C THR A 650 -19.58 4.63 -29.47
N GLY A 651 -20.52 5.57 -29.61
CA GLY A 651 -21.92 5.34 -29.27
C GLY A 651 -22.12 4.88 -27.84
N LYS A 652 -22.53 3.62 -27.68
CA LYS A 652 -22.78 3.00 -26.37
C LYS A 652 -21.57 2.15 -25.86
N TRP A 653 -20.51 2.04 -26.65
CA TRP A 653 -19.40 1.16 -26.41
C TRP A 653 -18.16 1.94 -25.99
N ARG A 654 -17.42 1.39 -25.03
CA ARG A 654 -16.04 1.76 -24.72
C ARG A 654 -15.17 0.52 -24.74
N PHE A 655 -14.07 0.61 -25.45
CA PHE A 655 -13.00 -0.40 -25.48
C PHE A 655 -11.76 0.21 -24.86
N TRP A 656 -11.07 -0.54 -23.99
CA TRP A 656 -9.87 -0.04 -23.36
C TRP A 656 -8.89 -1.16 -23.07
N LEU A 657 -7.62 -0.83 -23.10
CA LEU A 657 -6.50 -1.70 -22.68
C LEU A 657 -5.60 -0.91 -21.74
N SER A 658 -4.87 -1.63 -20.89
CA SER A 658 -3.76 -1.11 -20.09
C SER A 658 -2.67 -2.17 -20.07
N ALA A 659 -1.49 -1.85 -20.60
CA ALA A 659 -0.34 -2.71 -20.61
C ALA A 659 0.80 -2.01 -19.89
N ARG A 660 1.33 -2.65 -18.84
CA ARG A 660 2.39 -2.10 -17.99
C ARG A 660 3.60 -3.00 -18.06
N TYR A 661 4.70 -2.44 -18.53
CA TYR A 661 6.00 -3.10 -18.58
C TYR A 661 6.82 -2.71 -17.38
N TYR A 662 7.42 -3.70 -16.74
CA TYR A 662 8.39 -3.56 -15.67
C TYR A 662 9.70 -4.21 -16.13
N SER A 663 10.79 -3.46 -16.12
CA SER A 663 12.11 -3.99 -16.41
C SER A 663 12.57 -4.96 -15.32
N ARG A 664 13.66 -5.66 -15.60
CA ARG A 664 14.36 -6.51 -14.64
C ARG A 664 14.51 -5.83 -13.28
N ARG A 665 14.31 -6.61 -12.21
CA ARG A 665 14.51 -6.18 -10.81
C ARG A 665 15.40 -7.17 -10.07
N TYR A 666 16.28 -6.64 -9.24
CA TYR A 666 17.14 -7.47 -8.40
C TYR A 666 16.35 -7.98 -7.19
N VAL A 667 16.62 -9.25 -6.81
CA VAL A 667 15.99 -9.92 -5.66
C VAL A 667 16.93 -10.04 -4.47
N ASN A 668 18.23 -9.71 -4.63
CA ASN A 668 19.19 -9.63 -3.55
C ASN A 668 20.01 -8.33 -3.62
N ILE A 669 20.56 -7.94 -2.48
CA ILE A 669 21.21 -6.64 -2.31
C ILE A 669 22.53 -6.52 -3.08
N THR A 670 23.23 -7.63 -3.31
CA THR A 670 24.46 -7.69 -4.11
C THR A 670 24.22 -7.42 -5.59
N ASN A 671 22.94 -7.41 -6.03
CA ASN A 671 22.52 -7.31 -7.42
C ASN A 671 23.01 -8.47 -8.32
N THR A 672 23.22 -9.63 -7.76
CA THR A 672 23.64 -10.84 -8.49
C THR A 672 22.43 -11.60 -9.04
N LEU A 673 21.36 -11.69 -8.25
CA LEU A 673 20.15 -12.40 -8.59
C LEU A 673 19.05 -11.41 -9.01
N TYR A 674 18.32 -11.76 -10.05
CA TYR A 674 17.28 -10.90 -10.61
C TYR A 674 16.10 -11.70 -11.17
N LEU A 675 14.95 -11.06 -11.33
CA LEU A 675 13.82 -11.56 -12.09
C LEU A 675 13.71 -10.82 -13.42
N ASN A 676 13.32 -11.56 -14.45
CA ASN A 676 13.17 -11.05 -15.80
C ASN A 676 12.09 -9.96 -15.90
N PRO A 677 12.16 -9.10 -16.94
CA PRO A 677 11.11 -8.15 -17.23
C PRO A 677 9.75 -8.83 -17.39
N ARG A 678 8.70 -8.11 -17.01
CA ARG A 678 7.32 -8.61 -17.14
C ARG A 678 6.35 -7.54 -17.62
N TRP A 679 5.25 -8.02 -18.18
CA TRP A 679 4.07 -7.22 -18.47
C TRP A 679 2.95 -7.55 -17.49
N GLU A 680 2.25 -6.51 -17.02
CA GLU A 680 0.94 -6.62 -16.40
C GLU A 680 -0.07 -6.06 -17.39
N THR A 681 -1.14 -6.81 -17.67
CA THR A 681 -2.04 -6.46 -18.75
C THR A 681 -3.50 -6.54 -18.30
N PHE A 682 -4.26 -5.53 -18.69
CA PHE A 682 -5.68 -5.38 -18.41
C PHE A 682 -6.40 -4.93 -19.67
N GLY A 683 -7.66 -5.25 -19.78
CA GLY A 683 -8.50 -4.72 -20.85
C GLY A 683 -9.97 -4.89 -20.53
N GLY A 684 -10.78 -4.21 -21.26
CA GLY A 684 -12.22 -4.32 -21.06
C GLY A 684 -13.07 -3.72 -22.17
N VAL A 685 -14.32 -4.11 -22.12
CA VAL A 685 -15.38 -3.60 -22.97
C VAL A 685 -16.53 -3.18 -22.07
N ASP A 686 -16.90 -1.92 -22.12
CA ASP A 686 -18.07 -1.37 -21.43
C ASP A 686 -19.18 -1.10 -22.44
N PHE A 687 -20.40 -1.49 -22.11
CA PHE A 687 -21.59 -1.30 -22.92
C PHE A 687 -22.69 -0.58 -22.13
N LYS A 688 -23.05 0.62 -22.54
CA LYS A 688 -24.18 1.39 -21.99
C LYS A 688 -25.48 0.97 -22.71
N TRP A 689 -26.17 -0.03 -22.13
CA TRP A 689 -27.47 -0.47 -22.70
C TRP A 689 -28.46 0.71 -22.82
N ASN A 690 -28.63 1.42 -21.70
CA ASN A 690 -29.42 2.64 -21.62
C ASN A 690 -28.91 3.54 -20.48
N LYS A 691 -29.64 4.59 -20.11
CA LYS A 691 -29.26 5.53 -19.02
C LYS A 691 -29.22 4.87 -17.62
N HIS A 692 -29.85 3.71 -17.46
CA HIS A 692 -29.96 3.00 -16.19
C HIS A 692 -29.05 1.79 -16.10
N LEU A 693 -28.76 1.09 -17.20
CA LEU A 693 -28.03 -0.17 -17.21
C LEU A 693 -26.76 -0.08 -18.01
N SER A 694 -25.64 -0.45 -17.39
CA SER A 694 -24.35 -0.65 -18.04
C SER A 694 -23.80 -2.04 -17.73
N LEU A 695 -23.15 -2.65 -18.70
CA LEU A 695 -22.50 -3.96 -18.62
C LEU A 695 -21.02 -3.78 -18.92
N SER A 696 -20.15 -4.52 -18.24
CA SER A 696 -18.72 -4.50 -18.47
C SER A 696 -18.17 -5.92 -18.47
N LEU A 697 -17.26 -6.19 -19.38
CA LEU A 697 -16.44 -7.40 -19.42
C LEU A 697 -14.99 -6.96 -19.33
N ASN A 698 -14.29 -7.37 -18.28
CA ASN A 698 -12.90 -7.01 -18.02
C ASN A 698 -12.02 -8.25 -18.01
N VAL A 699 -10.77 -8.09 -18.38
CA VAL A 699 -9.75 -9.13 -18.35
C VAL A 699 -8.53 -8.61 -17.62
N VAL A 700 -8.02 -9.39 -16.66
CA VAL A 700 -6.76 -9.18 -15.98
C VAL A 700 -5.76 -10.22 -16.46
N ASN A 701 -4.54 -9.79 -16.73
CA ASN A 701 -3.46 -10.64 -17.26
C ASN A 701 -3.84 -11.32 -18.58
N PHE A 702 -4.27 -10.54 -19.59
CA PHE A 702 -4.71 -11.10 -20.85
C PHE A 702 -3.58 -11.78 -21.68
N LEU A 703 -2.31 -11.45 -21.40
CA LEU A 703 -1.16 -12.18 -21.96
C LEU A 703 -0.89 -13.51 -21.24
N ASN A 704 -1.63 -13.82 -20.18
CA ASN A 704 -1.48 -15.01 -19.34
C ASN A 704 -0.02 -15.23 -18.89
N VAL A 705 0.67 -14.16 -18.50
CA VAL A 705 2.01 -14.21 -17.93
C VAL A 705 1.95 -15.03 -16.64
N THR A 706 2.77 -16.07 -16.56
CA THR A 706 2.92 -16.88 -15.35
C THR A 706 4.28 -16.61 -14.71
N GLY A 707 4.37 -16.79 -13.38
CA GLY A 707 5.62 -16.59 -12.68
C GLY A 707 5.43 -16.29 -11.21
N ALA A 708 6.53 -15.95 -10.56
CA ALA A 708 6.55 -15.55 -9.17
C ALA A 708 7.38 -14.28 -8.96
N SER A 709 7.08 -13.60 -7.88
CA SER A 709 7.83 -12.46 -7.36
C SER A 709 8.42 -12.88 -6.02
N ALA A 710 9.73 -12.88 -5.90
CA ALA A 710 10.39 -13.36 -4.69
C ALA A 710 11.52 -12.44 -4.25
N GLY A 711 11.76 -12.40 -2.92
CA GLY A 711 13.06 -12.08 -2.35
C GLY A 711 13.68 -13.41 -1.89
N MET A 712 14.92 -13.67 -2.26
CA MET A 712 15.62 -14.89 -1.87
C MET A 712 16.47 -14.57 -0.63
N ARG A 713 15.95 -14.86 0.56
CA ARG A 713 16.65 -14.57 1.83
C ARG A 713 17.98 -15.29 1.93
N GLU A 714 18.00 -16.56 1.55
CA GLU A 714 19.16 -17.44 1.59
C GLU A 714 20.30 -16.95 0.68
N ALA A 715 19.95 -16.13 -0.30
CA ALA A 715 20.84 -15.57 -1.29
C ALA A 715 21.08 -14.07 -1.13
N SER A 716 20.71 -13.48 0.01
CA SER A 716 20.81 -12.03 0.23
C SER A 716 22.21 -11.49 0.00
N LEU A 717 23.24 -12.19 0.46
CA LEU A 717 24.66 -11.86 0.29
C LEU A 717 25.34 -12.60 -0.88
N ALA A 718 24.62 -13.36 -1.67
CA ALA A 718 25.22 -14.13 -2.76
C ALA A 718 25.88 -13.21 -3.79
N THR A 719 27.14 -13.49 -4.09
CA THR A 719 27.94 -12.85 -5.16
C THR A 719 28.10 -13.75 -6.38
N ASP A 720 27.73 -15.03 -6.25
CA ASP A 720 27.70 -16.02 -7.33
C ASP A 720 26.29 -16.61 -7.49
N ILE A 721 25.83 -16.69 -8.72
CA ILE A 721 24.53 -17.26 -9.09
C ILE A 721 24.54 -18.79 -9.14
N THR A 722 25.71 -19.40 -9.26
CA THR A 722 25.86 -20.84 -9.53
C THR A 722 25.15 -21.73 -8.51
N PRO A 723 25.22 -21.50 -7.19
CA PRO A 723 24.51 -22.30 -6.19
C PRO A 723 22.98 -22.15 -6.27
N TYR A 724 22.49 -21.11 -6.93
CA TYR A 724 21.07 -20.78 -7.03
C TYR A 724 20.46 -21.10 -8.40
N ARG A 725 21.17 -21.87 -9.23
CA ARG A 725 20.62 -22.39 -10.48
C ARG A 725 19.69 -23.56 -10.21
N ASN A 726 18.47 -23.49 -10.78
CA ASN A 726 17.39 -24.43 -10.52
C ASN A 726 17.11 -24.61 -9.01
N TYR A 727 17.19 -23.52 -8.28
CA TYR A 727 17.02 -23.50 -6.84
C TYR A 727 15.54 -23.47 -6.46
N LEU A 728 15.12 -24.41 -5.61
CA LEU A 728 13.77 -24.46 -5.06
C LEU A 728 13.62 -23.39 -3.96
N THR A 729 12.73 -22.44 -4.17
CA THR A 729 12.47 -21.33 -3.26
C THR A 729 10.98 -20.97 -3.25
N SER A 730 10.62 -19.85 -2.68
CA SER A 730 9.24 -19.40 -2.56
C SER A 730 9.03 -17.94 -2.95
N GLY A 731 7.80 -17.61 -3.33
CA GLY A 731 7.39 -16.24 -3.60
C GLY A 731 5.92 -16.11 -3.92
N SER A 732 5.50 -14.86 -4.09
CA SER A 732 4.12 -14.51 -4.49
C SER A 732 3.93 -14.82 -5.97
N TYR A 733 2.85 -15.52 -6.30
CA TYR A 733 2.54 -15.83 -7.68
C TYR A 733 1.91 -14.66 -8.41
N ILE A 734 2.15 -14.58 -9.72
CA ILE A 734 1.43 -13.66 -10.59
C ILE A 734 -0.01 -14.17 -10.71
N ARG A 735 -0.98 -13.28 -10.51
CA ARG A 735 -2.41 -13.59 -10.68
C ARG A 735 -2.65 -14.14 -12.10
N PRO A 736 -3.28 -15.31 -12.25
CA PRO A 736 -3.52 -15.91 -13.55
C PRO A 736 -4.52 -15.10 -14.39
N PHE A 737 -4.61 -15.42 -15.68
CA PHE A 737 -5.63 -14.88 -16.57
C PHE A 737 -7.02 -14.91 -15.90
N THR A 738 -7.63 -13.73 -15.76
CA THR A 738 -8.91 -13.56 -15.06
C THR A 738 -9.88 -12.79 -15.93
N VAL A 739 -11.10 -13.32 -16.07
CA VAL A 739 -12.23 -12.62 -16.72
C VAL A 739 -13.22 -12.19 -15.66
N GLU A 740 -13.62 -10.92 -15.69
CA GLU A 740 -14.57 -10.33 -14.75
C GLU A 740 -15.76 -9.74 -15.52
N PHE A 741 -16.96 -10.10 -15.11
CA PHE A 741 -18.20 -9.50 -15.61
C PHE A 741 -18.77 -8.57 -14.55
N SER A 742 -19.20 -7.37 -14.98
CA SER A 742 -19.87 -6.42 -14.10
C SER A 742 -21.17 -5.90 -14.72
N THR A 743 -22.14 -5.63 -13.86
CA THR A 743 -23.35 -4.90 -14.22
C THR A 743 -23.57 -3.74 -13.27
N LEU A 744 -23.95 -2.58 -13.80
CA LEU A 744 -24.27 -1.37 -13.03
C LEU A 744 -25.67 -0.91 -13.39
N LEU A 745 -26.55 -0.86 -12.41
CA LEU A 745 -27.90 -0.33 -12.46
C LEU A 745 -27.96 1.02 -11.74
N LYS A 746 -28.57 2.05 -12.36
CA LYS A 746 -28.84 3.37 -11.76
C LYS A 746 -30.34 3.69 -11.84
N PHE A 747 -30.90 4.23 -10.77
CA PHE A 747 -32.33 4.54 -10.65
C PHE A 747 -32.62 5.81 -9.85
#